data_4cb5941ad05fb028bf75d43e71ea1fbc
#
_entry.id   4cb5941ad05fb028bf75d43e71ea1fbc
#
_cell.length_a   1.000
_cell.length_b   1.000
_cell.length_c   1.000
_cell.angle_alpha   90.00
_cell.angle_beta   90.00
_cell.angle_gamma   90.00
#
_symmetry.space_group_name_H-M   'P 1'
#
loop_
_entity.id
_entity.type
_entity.pdbx_description
1 polymer ?
#
loop_
_entity_poly.entity_id
_entity_poly.type
_entity_poly.pdbx_seq_one_letter_code
_entity_poly.pdbx_strand_id
1 'polypeptide(L)'
;MSKKKGSLSINSENIFPIIKKWLYSDHDIFFRELVSNGCDAITKLKKLEMMGEAEIADDEEFKIQILANPKEKTLTFIDNGLGMTADEVDEYINQIAFSGAEAFLEQYKDKTSEDQIIGHFGLGFYSAFMVADRVTIETLSYKKDAKAVLWDCEDGMDFTMSDSDKADRGTKITLYLNDDSVEFANIFKAKEILDKYCSFMPVEIFVSDPSAEPEYQTIMEEELTDKDTVIEHIVEPAKTEEKEKEDGTKETVEVEPEKKKVKILKRPVSISDTTPLWTKHPNECTEEEYREFYHKVFLDYKEPLFWIHLNMDYPFNLKGILYFPKINTEYESIEGTIKLYNNQVFIADNIKEVIPEFLMLLKGVIDCPDLPLNVSRSALQNDGFVKKISDYITKKVADKLSGMCKTDKEEYEKYWDDISPFIKFGCLKDTKFCEKMSDYVLFKNLDDKYLTFKECLEENKDKHENTIFYTNDPVQQSQYVNMFKAEGIDAVVLKDSIDQPFISQLEQKNENVKFVRIDADLNDSFTEEISEDELKDATEKLTETFKKALNRDQLDVKVQKIKDEKVSSMITVSEESRRMQDMMKMYGMSGMDPAMFGGSGETLVLNANNALVKYILANPEGENTDIMCKQLYDLAVISHTPLNPESMTAFIERSNKILEILSEK
;
A
#
# COMPACT_ATOMS: atom_id res chain seq x y z
N MET A 1 -60.64 -19.03 -8.85
CA MET A 1 -59.65 -19.21 -7.75
C MET A 1 -59.81 -18.06 -6.78
N SER A 2 -60.10 -18.35 -5.50
CA SER A 2 -60.17 -17.32 -4.46
C SER A 2 -58.78 -16.78 -4.15
N LYS A 3 -58.59 -15.45 -4.09
CA LYS A 3 -57.35 -14.83 -3.64
C LYS A 3 -57.07 -15.26 -2.20
N LYS A 4 -56.01 -16.07 -2.03
CA LYS A 4 -55.50 -16.44 -0.73
C LYS A 4 -54.44 -15.37 -0.35
N LYS A 5 -54.67 -14.58 0.68
CA LYS A 5 -53.67 -13.71 1.32
C LYS A 5 -52.98 -14.53 2.40
N GLY A 6 -51.68 -14.58 2.36
CA GLY A 6 -50.86 -15.18 3.41
C GLY A 6 -49.53 -14.41 3.50
N SER A 7 -48.89 -14.42 4.66
CA SER A 7 -47.52 -13.96 4.88
C SER A 7 -46.54 -15.11 4.66
N LEU A 8 -45.36 -14.81 4.19
CA LEU A 8 -44.24 -15.77 4.17
C LEU A 8 -43.83 -16.05 5.63
N SER A 9 -43.64 -17.32 5.97
CA SER A 9 -43.13 -17.73 7.28
C SER A 9 -41.69 -18.23 7.10
N ILE A 10 -40.83 -17.92 8.05
CA ILE A 10 -39.44 -18.40 8.11
C ILE A 10 -39.43 -19.59 9.09
N ASN A 11 -38.85 -20.72 8.66
CA ASN A 11 -38.59 -21.85 9.53
C ASN A 11 -37.14 -21.78 9.98
N SER A 12 -36.93 -21.67 11.32
CA SER A 12 -35.62 -21.58 11.95
C SER A 12 -34.72 -22.79 11.67
N GLU A 13 -35.30 -24.00 11.60
CA GLU A 13 -34.57 -25.25 11.29
C GLU A 13 -33.90 -25.21 9.91
N ASN A 14 -34.46 -24.47 8.97
CA ASN A 14 -33.91 -24.36 7.61
C ASN A 14 -32.94 -23.16 7.44
N ILE A 15 -33.17 -22.09 8.20
CA ILE A 15 -32.34 -20.87 8.07
C ILE A 15 -31.04 -20.98 8.87
N PHE A 16 -31.06 -21.63 10.03
CA PHE A 16 -29.92 -21.72 10.92
C PHE A 16 -28.70 -22.42 10.28
N PRO A 17 -28.84 -23.55 9.56
CA PRO A 17 -27.75 -24.15 8.81
C PRO A 17 -27.17 -23.23 7.72
N ILE A 18 -27.99 -22.35 7.15
CA ILE A 18 -27.54 -21.36 6.14
C ILE A 18 -26.69 -20.29 6.84
N ILE A 19 -27.13 -19.76 7.97
CA ILE A 19 -26.38 -18.80 8.77
C ILE A 19 -25.05 -19.42 9.20
N LYS A 20 -25.08 -20.63 9.79
CA LYS A 20 -23.90 -21.34 10.28
C LYS A 20 -22.85 -21.63 9.19
N LYS A 21 -23.27 -21.92 7.96
CA LYS A 21 -22.38 -22.43 6.90
C LYS A 21 -22.06 -21.43 5.79
N TRP A 22 -22.92 -20.45 5.55
CA TRP A 22 -22.85 -19.63 4.33
C TRP A 22 -22.86 -18.10 4.57
N LEU A 23 -23.19 -17.65 5.78
CA LEU A 23 -23.28 -16.22 6.06
C LEU A 23 -21.90 -15.57 6.16
N TYR A 24 -20.93 -16.29 6.68
CA TYR A 24 -19.57 -15.81 6.91
C TYR A 24 -18.56 -16.72 6.24
N SER A 25 -17.58 -16.11 5.55
CA SER A 25 -16.48 -16.82 4.88
C SER A 25 -15.40 -17.29 5.85
N ASP A 26 -15.15 -16.50 6.90
CA ASP A 26 -14.11 -16.74 7.88
C ASP A 26 -14.71 -17.09 9.25
N HIS A 27 -14.21 -18.16 9.86
CA HIS A 27 -14.71 -18.63 11.16
C HIS A 27 -14.34 -17.69 12.31
N ASP A 28 -13.28 -16.90 12.21
CA ASP A 28 -12.80 -15.97 13.25
C ASP A 28 -13.65 -14.71 13.39
N ILE A 29 -14.60 -14.48 12.48
CA ILE A 29 -15.41 -13.27 12.40
C ILE A 29 -16.35 -13.10 13.61
N PHE A 30 -16.68 -14.19 14.32
CA PHE A 30 -17.51 -14.11 15.50
C PHE A 30 -16.90 -13.25 16.62
N PHE A 31 -15.58 -13.17 16.73
CA PHE A 31 -14.92 -12.24 17.64
C PHE A 31 -15.35 -10.80 17.35
N ARG A 32 -15.25 -10.38 16.10
CA ARG A 32 -15.67 -9.04 15.68
C ARG A 32 -17.13 -8.78 16.02
N GLU A 33 -18.01 -9.72 15.71
CA GLU A 33 -19.44 -9.55 15.90
C GLU A 33 -19.82 -9.45 17.38
N LEU A 34 -19.29 -10.33 18.25
CA LEU A 34 -19.58 -10.31 19.68
C LEU A 34 -18.98 -9.08 20.37
N VAL A 35 -17.76 -8.70 20.02
CA VAL A 35 -17.13 -7.48 20.57
C VAL A 35 -17.88 -6.23 20.09
N SER A 36 -18.32 -6.17 18.82
CA SER A 36 -19.13 -5.07 18.30
C SER A 36 -20.45 -4.91 19.06
N ASN A 37 -21.11 -6.02 19.39
CA ASN A 37 -22.34 -5.99 20.20
C ASN A 37 -22.08 -5.42 21.61
N GLY A 38 -20.95 -5.78 22.22
CA GLY A 38 -20.52 -5.20 23.51
C GLY A 38 -20.23 -3.70 23.40
N CYS A 39 -19.53 -3.27 22.35
CA CYS A 39 -19.30 -1.85 22.06
C CYS A 39 -20.62 -1.08 21.90
N ASP A 40 -21.58 -1.64 21.17
CA ASP A 40 -22.89 -1.02 20.96
C ASP A 40 -23.69 -0.91 22.26
N ALA A 41 -23.65 -1.96 23.11
CA ALA A 41 -24.30 -1.93 24.41
C ALA A 41 -23.72 -0.83 25.31
N ILE A 42 -22.41 -0.63 25.30
CA ILE A 42 -21.74 0.44 26.06
C ILE A 42 -22.06 1.81 25.46
N THR A 43 -22.01 1.94 24.14
CA THR A 43 -22.30 3.21 23.43
C THR A 43 -23.74 3.67 23.68
N LYS A 44 -24.70 2.76 23.61
CA LYS A 44 -26.11 3.05 23.93
C LYS A 44 -26.28 3.49 25.38
N LEU A 45 -25.60 2.83 26.31
CA LEU A 45 -25.65 3.20 27.73
C LEU A 45 -25.11 4.62 27.96
N LYS A 46 -23.95 4.97 27.39
CA LYS A 46 -23.39 6.34 27.45
C LYS A 46 -24.36 7.39 26.87
N LYS A 47 -25.07 7.07 25.78
CA LYS A 47 -26.07 7.96 25.20
C LYS A 47 -27.28 8.14 26.13
N LEU A 48 -27.76 7.08 26.78
CA LEU A 48 -28.85 7.18 27.76
C LEU A 48 -28.44 8.00 29.00
N GLU A 49 -27.22 7.88 29.46
CA GLU A 49 -26.67 8.71 30.53
C GLU A 49 -26.67 10.19 30.14
N MET A 50 -26.12 10.53 28.96
CA MET A 50 -26.13 11.91 28.44
C MET A 50 -27.55 12.51 28.34
N MET A 51 -28.55 11.66 28.12
CA MET A 51 -29.98 12.08 28.09
C MET A 51 -30.63 12.10 29.47
N GLY A 52 -29.93 11.65 30.50
CA GLY A 52 -30.45 11.55 31.87
C GLY A 52 -31.42 10.37 32.08
N GLU A 53 -31.41 9.37 31.20
CA GLU A 53 -32.25 8.16 31.24
C GLU A 53 -31.55 6.97 31.90
N ALA A 54 -30.24 7.04 32.15
CA ALA A 54 -29.46 6.07 32.91
C ALA A 54 -28.59 6.79 33.95
N GLU A 55 -28.41 6.13 35.12
CA GLU A 55 -27.51 6.58 36.17
C GLU A 55 -26.25 5.72 36.14
N ILE A 56 -25.07 6.32 35.92
CA ILE A 56 -23.77 5.67 35.89
C ILE A 56 -22.87 6.32 36.94
N ALA A 57 -22.00 5.55 37.60
CA ALA A 57 -21.04 6.13 38.52
C ALA A 57 -19.98 6.94 37.77
N ASP A 58 -19.57 8.09 38.31
CA ASP A 58 -18.62 9.03 37.66
C ASP A 58 -17.23 8.39 37.43
N ASP A 59 -16.89 7.33 38.17
CA ASP A 59 -15.62 6.61 38.11
C ASP A 59 -15.69 5.27 37.35
N GLU A 60 -16.83 4.99 36.68
CA GLU A 60 -17.00 3.72 35.98
C GLU A 60 -16.20 3.63 34.69
N GLU A 61 -15.35 2.59 34.60
CA GLU A 61 -14.59 2.25 33.42
C GLU A 61 -15.36 1.29 32.52
N PHE A 62 -15.67 1.75 31.28
CA PHE A 62 -16.29 0.91 30.28
C PHE A 62 -15.26 0.03 29.60
N LYS A 63 -15.51 -1.28 29.60
CA LYS A 63 -14.59 -2.26 29.02
C LYS A 63 -15.29 -3.53 28.56
N ILE A 64 -14.61 -4.22 27.65
CA ILE A 64 -14.94 -5.57 27.22
C ILE A 64 -13.82 -6.49 27.65
N GLN A 65 -14.16 -7.58 28.32
CA GLN A 65 -13.20 -8.59 28.75
C GLN A 65 -13.46 -9.91 28.02
N ILE A 66 -12.40 -10.48 27.46
CA ILE A 66 -12.44 -11.78 26.81
C ILE A 66 -11.62 -12.76 27.64
N LEU A 67 -12.27 -13.87 28.08
CA LEU A 67 -11.62 -14.93 28.82
C LEU A 67 -11.45 -16.15 27.91
N ALA A 68 -10.22 -16.47 27.55
CA ALA A 68 -9.88 -17.65 26.76
C ALA A 68 -9.42 -18.77 27.72
N ASN A 69 -10.21 -19.80 27.90
CA ASN A 69 -9.93 -20.90 28.84
C ASN A 69 -9.69 -22.21 28.08
N PRO A 70 -8.42 -22.59 27.83
CA PRO A 70 -8.09 -23.80 27.10
C PRO A 70 -8.42 -25.10 27.89
N LYS A 71 -8.50 -25.04 29.24
CA LYS A 71 -8.80 -26.23 30.06
C LYS A 71 -10.27 -26.64 29.97
N GLU A 72 -11.15 -25.64 29.95
CA GLU A 72 -12.59 -25.85 29.85
C GLU A 72 -13.11 -25.80 28.42
N LYS A 73 -12.24 -25.52 27.45
CA LYS A 73 -12.60 -25.29 26.04
C LYS A 73 -13.66 -24.18 25.87
N THR A 74 -13.56 -23.12 26.67
CA THR A 74 -14.53 -22.01 26.65
C THR A 74 -13.89 -20.71 26.24
N LEU A 75 -14.70 -19.88 25.60
CA LEU A 75 -14.36 -18.48 25.30
C LEU A 75 -15.52 -17.61 25.80
N THR A 76 -15.22 -16.66 26.69
CA THR A 76 -16.23 -15.83 27.33
C THR A 76 -16.00 -14.35 26.97
N PHE A 77 -17.08 -13.67 26.58
CA PHE A 77 -17.12 -12.23 26.29
C PHE A 77 -17.95 -11.54 27.37
N ILE A 78 -17.42 -10.51 27.99
CA ILE A 78 -18.05 -9.78 29.08
C ILE A 78 -18.02 -8.30 28.77
N ASP A 79 -19.17 -7.64 28.67
CA ASP A 79 -19.31 -6.20 28.64
C ASP A 79 -20.03 -5.65 29.87
N ASN A 80 -19.79 -4.42 30.23
CA ASN A 80 -20.50 -3.67 31.25
C ASN A 80 -21.45 -2.60 30.65
N GLY A 81 -22.03 -2.93 29.49
CA GLY A 81 -23.01 -2.09 28.81
C GLY A 81 -24.41 -2.11 29.41
N LEU A 82 -25.42 -1.92 28.55
CA LEU A 82 -26.84 -1.84 28.95
C LEU A 82 -27.33 -3.08 29.72
N GLY A 83 -26.85 -4.27 29.37
CA GLY A 83 -27.51 -5.52 29.72
C GLY A 83 -28.91 -5.64 29.10
N MET A 84 -29.61 -6.73 29.46
CA MET A 84 -30.95 -7.02 28.95
C MET A 84 -31.87 -7.53 30.06
N THR A 85 -33.16 -7.20 29.95
CA THR A 85 -34.24 -7.86 30.72
C THR A 85 -34.64 -9.16 30.02
N ALA A 86 -35.44 -10.01 30.69
CA ALA A 86 -35.95 -11.25 30.09
C ALA A 86 -36.77 -11.00 28.82
N ASP A 87 -37.59 -9.98 28.80
CA ASP A 87 -38.38 -9.60 27.61
C ASP A 87 -37.47 -9.12 26.45
N GLU A 88 -36.39 -8.39 26.76
CA GLU A 88 -35.40 -7.95 25.78
C GLU A 88 -34.56 -9.11 25.23
N VAL A 89 -34.24 -10.11 26.03
CA VAL A 89 -33.61 -11.37 25.58
C VAL A 89 -34.53 -12.10 24.61
N ASP A 90 -35.81 -12.19 24.91
CA ASP A 90 -36.80 -12.83 24.02
C ASP A 90 -36.97 -12.07 22.70
N GLU A 91 -36.90 -10.75 22.73
CA GLU A 91 -37.04 -9.91 21.57
C GLU A 91 -35.75 -9.85 20.69
N TYR A 92 -34.56 -9.71 21.30
CA TYR A 92 -33.32 -9.45 20.58
C TYR A 92 -32.46 -10.68 20.31
N ILE A 93 -32.63 -11.74 21.13
CA ILE A 93 -31.85 -12.98 21.01
C ILE A 93 -32.66 -14.10 20.36
N ASN A 94 -33.97 -14.23 20.69
CA ASN A 94 -34.79 -15.31 20.15
C ASN A 94 -35.41 -15.00 18.79
N GLN A 95 -35.36 -13.73 18.32
CA GLN A 95 -35.87 -13.34 16.99
C GLN A 95 -34.72 -13.13 16.03
N ILE A 96 -34.53 -14.08 15.12
CA ILE A 96 -33.49 -13.99 14.08
C ILE A 96 -33.73 -12.79 13.17
N ALA A 97 -32.66 -12.02 12.88
CA ALA A 97 -32.70 -10.82 12.07
C ALA A 97 -33.52 -9.65 12.64
N PHE A 98 -33.73 -9.62 13.96
CA PHE A 98 -34.24 -8.47 14.66
C PHE A 98 -33.09 -7.64 15.25
N SER A 99 -33.00 -6.35 14.88
CA SER A 99 -31.93 -5.48 15.35
C SER A 99 -32.39 -4.54 16.46
N GLY A 100 -31.91 -4.78 17.68
CA GLY A 100 -32.09 -3.82 18.78
C GLY A 100 -31.38 -2.48 18.57
N ALA A 101 -30.52 -2.37 17.56
CA ALA A 101 -29.90 -1.12 17.13
C ALA A 101 -30.88 -0.24 16.34
N GLU A 102 -31.62 -0.82 15.41
CA GLU A 102 -32.65 -0.08 14.64
C GLU A 102 -33.77 0.41 15.57
N ALA A 103 -34.26 -0.44 16.48
CA ALA A 103 -35.26 -0.04 17.45
C ALA A 103 -34.80 1.13 18.33
N PHE A 104 -33.54 1.11 18.78
CA PHE A 104 -32.95 2.22 19.53
C PHE A 104 -32.84 3.51 18.68
N LEU A 105 -32.37 3.41 17.45
CA LEU A 105 -32.25 4.56 16.54
C LEU A 105 -33.63 5.17 16.21
N GLU A 106 -34.66 4.38 15.97
CA GLU A 106 -36.05 4.88 15.76
C GLU A 106 -36.58 5.60 16.99
N GLN A 107 -36.34 5.07 18.18
CA GLN A 107 -36.82 5.67 19.42
C GLN A 107 -36.14 7.01 19.72
N TYR A 108 -34.89 7.18 19.34
CA TYR A 108 -34.06 8.36 19.65
C TYR A 108 -33.63 9.17 18.42
N LYS A 109 -34.31 9.04 17.30
CA LYS A 109 -33.98 9.61 15.97
C LYS A 109 -33.70 11.13 15.97
N ASP A 110 -34.36 11.88 16.84
CA ASP A 110 -34.15 13.33 16.93
C ASP A 110 -32.99 13.74 17.90
N LYS A 111 -32.40 12.80 18.59
CA LYS A 111 -31.42 13.05 19.66
C LYS A 111 -30.07 12.38 19.47
N THR A 112 -29.94 11.46 18.51
CA THR A 112 -28.70 10.69 18.30
C THR A 112 -28.32 10.68 16.82
N SER A 113 -27.00 10.78 16.53
CA SER A 113 -26.48 10.49 15.21
C SER A 113 -26.48 8.97 14.98
N GLU A 114 -26.88 8.53 13.80
CA GLU A 114 -26.87 7.12 13.37
C GLU A 114 -25.44 6.55 13.34
N ASP A 115 -24.46 7.42 13.21
CA ASP A 115 -23.06 7.11 12.88
C ASP A 115 -22.23 6.40 13.96
N GLN A 116 -22.79 6.15 15.15
CA GLN A 116 -22.04 5.58 16.27
C GLN A 116 -22.40 4.14 16.65
N ILE A 117 -23.39 3.55 15.98
CA ILE A 117 -23.82 2.16 16.25
C ILE A 117 -23.28 1.25 15.17
N ILE A 118 -22.64 0.15 15.60
CA ILE A 118 -21.92 -0.77 14.71
C ILE A 118 -22.90 -1.81 14.12
N GLY A 119 -23.80 -2.39 14.95
CA GLY A 119 -24.69 -3.50 14.58
C GLY A 119 -26.00 -3.06 13.96
N HIS A 120 -26.31 -3.50 12.72
CA HIS A 120 -27.54 -3.13 12.01
C HIS A 120 -28.45 -4.32 11.63
N PHE A 121 -27.93 -5.55 11.55
CA PHE A 121 -28.62 -6.66 10.88
C PHE A 121 -29.25 -7.69 11.81
N GLY A 122 -28.95 -7.66 13.13
CA GLY A 122 -29.48 -8.63 14.11
C GLY A 122 -29.06 -10.09 13.85
N LEU A 123 -27.94 -10.31 13.13
CA LEU A 123 -27.44 -11.64 12.79
C LEU A 123 -26.07 -11.94 13.40
N GLY A 124 -25.34 -10.93 13.87
CA GLY A 124 -23.96 -11.06 14.34
C GLY A 124 -23.80 -12.04 15.51
N PHE A 125 -24.74 -12.04 16.46
CA PHE A 125 -24.72 -12.96 17.61
C PHE A 125 -24.70 -14.44 17.19
N TYR A 126 -25.45 -14.80 16.16
CA TYR A 126 -25.55 -16.21 15.73
C TYR A 126 -24.25 -16.76 15.12
N SER A 127 -23.28 -15.91 14.80
CA SER A 127 -21.94 -16.37 14.42
C SER A 127 -21.25 -17.19 15.51
N ALA A 128 -21.65 -17.03 16.78
CA ALA A 128 -21.18 -17.83 17.90
C ALA A 128 -21.39 -19.34 17.70
N PHE A 129 -22.49 -19.73 17.05
CA PHE A 129 -22.81 -21.13 16.79
C PHE A 129 -22.03 -21.75 15.61
N MET A 130 -21.20 -20.98 14.94
CA MET A 130 -20.24 -21.54 13.97
C MET A 130 -19.12 -22.30 14.69
N VAL A 131 -18.78 -21.90 15.92
CA VAL A 131 -17.62 -22.36 16.67
C VAL A 131 -17.99 -23.03 17.99
N ALA A 132 -19.23 -22.95 18.44
CA ALA A 132 -19.69 -23.47 19.70
C ALA A 132 -20.88 -24.43 19.55
N ASP A 133 -20.89 -25.51 20.32
CA ASP A 133 -22.00 -26.43 20.42
C ASP A 133 -23.05 -25.96 21.45
N ARG A 134 -22.63 -25.13 22.41
CA ARG A 134 -23.51 -24.53 23.42
C ARG A 134 -23.09 -23.08 23.65
N VAL A 135 -24.07 -22.20 23.81
CA VAL A 135 -23.88 -20.79 24.15
C VAL A 135 -24.75 -20.41 25.32
N THR A 136 -24.15 -19.74 26.31
CA THR A 136 -24.90 -19.19 27.43
C THR A 136 -24.79 -17.69 27.51
N ILE A 137 -25.87 -16.99 27.88
CA ILE A 137 -25.89 -15.54 28.12
C ILE A 137 -26.38 -15.31 29.55
N GLU A 138 -25.53 -14.67 30.36
CA GLU A 138 -25.88 -14.12 31.64
C GLU A 138 -25.95 -12.60 31.53
N THR A 139 -27.11 -12.00 31.81
CA THR A 139 -27.29 -10.56 31.59
C THR A 139 -28.11 -9.90 32.69
N LEU A 140 -27.75 -8.65 33.02
CA LEU A 140 -28.47 -7.80 33.96
C LEU A 140 -28.62 -6.39 33.34
N SER A 141 -29.88 -5.98 33.18
CA SER A 141 -30.19 -4.68 32.57
C SER A 141 -29.86 -3.49 33.51
N TYR A 142 -29.54 -2.33 32.93
CA TYR A 142 -29.38 -1.06 33.67
C TYR A 142 -30.67 -0.54 34.30
N LYS A 143 -31.81 -1.06 33.90
CA LYS A 143 -33.14 -0.64 34.42
C LYS A 143 -33.27 -0.97 35.88
N LYS A 144 -33.81 -0.02 36.67
CA LYS A 144 -34.08 -0.21 38.08
C LYS A 144 -35.01 -1.42 38.29
N ASP A 145 -34.70 -2.23 39.27
CA ASP A 145 -35.44 -3.46 39.66
C ASP A 145 -35.41 -4.58 38.59
N ALA A 146 -34.57 -4.49 37.59
CA ALA A 146 -34.34 -5.59 36.66
C ALA A 146 -33.74 -6.80 37.36
N LYS A 147 -34.17 -8.01 36.95
CA LYS A 147 -33.60 -9.26 37.41
C LYS A 147 -32.60 -9.78 36.41
N ALA A 148 -31.57 -10.41 36.93
CA ALA A 148 -30.58 -11.07 36.07
C ALA A 148 -31.18 -12.32 35.42
N VAL A 149 -30.83 -12.57 34.18
CA VAL A 149 -31.36 -13.67 33.36
C VAL A 149 -30.22 -14.54 32.86
N LEU A 150 -30.40 -15.84 32.92
CA LEU A 150 -29.57 -16.84 32.24
C LEU A 150 -30.38 -17.39 31.07
N TRP A 151 -29.85 -17.24 29.87
CA TRP A 151 -30.27 -17.88 28.64
C TRP A 151 -29.25 -18.95 28.27
N ASP A 152 -29.69 -20.14 27.89
CA ASP A 152 -28.84 -21.28 27.59
C ASP A 152 -29.40 -22.02 26.38
N CYS A 153 -28.56 -22.21 25.35
CA CYS A 153 -28.94 -22.82 24.08
C CYS A 153 -27.89 -23.83 23.64
N GLU A 154 -28.33 -25.03 23.38
CA GLU A 154 -27.55 -26.09 22.75
C GLU A 154 -27.91 -26.18 21.25
N ASP A 155 -26.91 -26.44 20.42
CA ASP A 155 -27.06 -26.59 18.97
C ASP A 155 -27.73 -25.42 18.21
N GLY A 156 -28.04 -24.32 18.89
CA GLY A 156 -28.59 -23.10 18.29
C GLY A 156 -30.08 -23.12 17.96
N MET A 157 -30.84 -24.13 18.42
CA MET A 157 -32.28 -24.25 18.14
C MET A 157 -33.14 -24.14 19.37
N ASP A 158 -32.87 -24.96 20.37
CA ASP A 158 -33.66 -24.99 21.60
C ASP A 158 -32.96 -24.22 22.71
N PHE A 159 -33.68 -23.34 23.39
CA PHE A 159 -33.15 -22.54 24.49
C PHE A 159 -33.96 -22.72 25.76
N THR A 160 -33.32 -22.44 26.88
CA THR A 160 -33.98 -22.30 28.17
C THR A 160 -33.65 -20.95 28.80
N MET A 161 -34.58 -20.37 29.51
CA MET A 161 -34.40 -19.15 30.27
C MET A 161 -34.71 -19.36 31.73
N SER A 162 -33.86 -18.82 32.61
CA SER A 162 -34.02 -18.89 34.08
C SER A 162 -33.45 -17.65 34.76
N ASP A 163 -33.73 -17.47 36.04
CA ASP A 163 -33.08 -16.43 36.85
C ASP A 163 -31.57 -16.71 36.95
N SER A 164 -30.76 -15.66 37.00
CA SER A 164 -29.29 -15.71 37.20
C SER A 164 -28.92 -14.99 38.50
N ASP A 165 -27.78 -15.39 39.07
CA ASP A 165 -27.16 -14.72 40.23
C ASP A 165 -26.19 -13.58 39.82
N LYS A 166 -26.16 -13.17 38.54
CA LYS A 166 -25.31 -12.06 38.08
C LYS A 166 -25.67 -10.77 38.83
N ALA A 167 -24.66 -10.22 39.52
CA ALA A 167 -24.84 -9.04 40.37
C ALA A 167 -24.58 -7.72 39.63
N ASP A 168 -23.63 -7.73 38.66
CA ASP A 168 -23.19 -6.55 37.95
C ASP A 168 -23.97 -6.35 36.63
N ARG A 169 -24.25 -5.08 36.27
CA ARG A 169 -24.85 -4.72 34.99
C ARG A 169 -23.98 -5.19 33.81
N GLY A 170 -24.64 -5.45 32.69
CA GLY A 170 -24.00 -5.83 31.42
C GLY A 170 -24.27 -7.28 31.05
N THR A 171 -23.56 -7.77 30.05
CA THR A 171 -23.78 -9.09 29.46
C THR A 171 -22.51 -9.93 29.48
N LYS A 172 -22.64 -11.21 29.79
CA LYS A 172 -21.61 -12.23 29.75
C LYS A 172 -22.06 -13.33 28.81
N ILE A 173 -21.36 -13.54 27.71
CA ILE A 173 -21.62 -14.59 26.72
C ILE A 173 -20.51 -15.63 26.82
N THR A 174 -20.86 -16.88 27.11
CA THR A 174 -19.89 -17.99 27.17
C THR A 174 -20.15 -18.98 26.05
N LEU A 175 -19.14 -19.20 25.22
CA LEU A 175 -19.10 -20.15 24.13
C LEU A 175 -18.41 -21.43 24.61
N TYR A 176 -19.10 -22.56 24.52
CA TYR A 176 -18.51 -23.88 24.72
C TYR A 176 -18.12 -24.41 23.36
N LEU A 177 -16.82 -24.33 23.05
CA LEU A 177 -16.29 -24.54 21.73
C LEU A 177 -16.40 -26.00 21.29
N ASN A 178 -16.79 -26.20 20.03
CA ASN A 178 -16.75 -27.51 19.39
C ASN A 178 -15.31 -27.97 19.17
N ASP A 179 -15.10 -29.25 18.88
CA ASP A 179 -13.76 -29.84 18.76
C ASP A 179 -12.93 -29.24 17.62
N ASP A 180 -13.54 -28.75 16.54
CA ASP A 180 -12.88 -28.13 15.41
C ASP A 180 -12.43 -26.67 15.71
N SER A 181 -12.94 -26.06 16.77
CA SER A 181 -12.76 -24.65 17.10
C SER A 181 -12.01 -24.41 18.42
N VAL A 182 -11.45 -25.45 19.04
CA VAL A 182 -10.73 -25.35 20.34
C VAL A 182 -9.52 -24.41 20.28
N GLU A 183 -8.97 -24.16 19.10
CA GLU A 183 -7.86 -23.19 18.90
C GLU A 183 -8.22 -21.79 19.40
N PHE A 184 -9.49 -21.38 19.35
CA PHE A 184 -9.95 -20.06 19.80
C PHE A 184 -9.93 -19.88 21.32
N ALA A 185 -9.87 -20.98 22.10
CA ALA A 185 -9.66 -20.91 23.53
C ALA A 185 -8.21 -20.57 23.93
N ASN A 186 -7.31 -20.44 22.96
CA ASN A 186 -5.92 -20.04 23.20
C ASN A 186 -5.80 -18.51 23.22
N ILE A 187 -5.19 -17.96 24.28
CA ILE A 187 -5.03 -16.51 24.46
C ILE A 187 -4.26 -15.84 23.32
N PHE A 188 -3.24 -16.51 22.77
CA PHE A 188 -2.45 -15.95 21.66
C PHE A 188 -3.27 -15.87 20.37
N LYS A 189 -4.08 -16.91 20.10
CA LYS A 189 -4.98 -16.92 18.94
C LYS A 189 -6.09 -15.90 19.10
N ALA A 190 -6.68 -15.81 20.26
CA ALA A 190 -7.69 -14.78 20.57
C ALA A 190 -7.12 -13.37 20.39
N LYS A 191 -5.89 -13.14 20.88
CA LYS A 191 -5.22 -11.85 20.72
C LYS A 191 -4.93 -11.52 19.26
N GLU A 192 -4.40 -12.45 18.47
CA GLU A 192 -4.16 -12.28 17.03
C GLU A 192 -5.44 -11.81 16.30
N ILE A 193 -6.57 -12.44 16.59
CA ILE A 193 -7.85 -12.12 15.97
C ILE A 193 -8.39 -10.77 16.44
N LEU A 194 -8.28 -10.47 17.73
CA LEU A 194 -8.69 -9.18 18.28
C LEU A 194 -7.81 -8.04 17.73
N ASP A 195 -6.52 -8.26 17.60
CA ASP A 195 -5.59 -7.30 16.96
C ASP A 195 -5.99 -7.05 15.50
N LYS A 196 -6.46 -8.06 14.79
CA LYS A 196 -6.92 -7.92 13.39
C LYS A 196 -8.18 -7.06 13.25
N TYR A 197 -9.21 -7.37 14.06
CA TYR A 197 -10.54 -6.78 13.88
C TYR A 197 -10.88 -5.64 14.82
N CYS A 198 -10.30 -5.61 16.02
CA CYS A 198 -10.76 -4.80 17.14
C CYS A 198 -9.74 -3.76 17.63
N SER A 199 -8.53 -3.66 17.01
CA SER A 199 -7.44 -2.78 17.46
C SER A 199 -7.82 -1.32 17.63
N PHE A 200 -8.88 -0.85 16.99
CA PHE A 200 -9.29 0.55 17.03
C PHE A 200 -10.72 0.76 17.48
N MET A 201 -11.34 -0.25 18.06
CA MET A 201 -12.70 -0.11 18.58
C MET A 201 -12.78 0.92 19.71
N PRO A 202 -13.93 1.64 19.85
CA PRO A 202 -14.06 2.81 20.75
C PRO A 202 -14.23 2.45 22.24
N VAL A 203 -13.97 1.20 22.61
CA VAL A 203 -14.03 0.69 23.98
C VAL A 203 -12.77 -0.10 24.29
N GLU A 204 -12.25 0.00 25.50
CA GLU A 204 -11.11 -0.80 25.93
C GLU A 204 -11.42 -2.30 25.95
N ILE A 205 -10.53 -3.10 25.34
CA ILE A 205 -10.70 -4.55 25.18
C ILE A 205 -9.52 -5.26 25.83
N PHE A 206 -9.83 -6.16 26.75
CA PHE A 206 -8.84 -6.96 27.47
C PHE A 206 -9.02 -8.44 27.21
N VAL A 207 -7.92 -9.19 27.07
CA VAL A 207 -7.94 -10.64 26.92
C VAL A 207 -7.07 -11.27 27.99
N SER A 208 -7.56 -12.35 28.61
CA SER A 208 -6.85 -13.09 29.63
C SER A 208 -7.20 -14.58 29.61
N ASP A 209 -6.31 -15.39 30.16
CA ASP A 209 -6.57 -16.80 30.46
C ASP A 209 -6.84 -16.94 31.93
N PRO A 210 -8.09 -17.27 32.35
CA PRO A 210 -8.45 -17.41 33.74
C PRO A 210 -7.80 -18.64 34.42
N SER A 211 -7.23 -19.56 33.63
CA SER A 211 -6.53 -20.74 34.09
C SER A 211 -5.01 -20.59 34.23
N ALA A 212 -4.47 -19.44 33.80
CA ALA A 212 -3.03 -19.13 33.87
C ALA A 212 -2.64 -18.69 35.29
N GLU A 213 -1.37 -18.89 35.62
CA GLU A 213 -0.80 -18.32 36.86
C GLU A 213 -0.68 -16.80 36.74
N PRO A 214 -0.89 -16.05 37.85
CA PRO A 214 -0.75 -14.60 37.83
C PRO A 214 0.65 -14.15 37.42
N GLU A 215 0.72 -13.23 36.47
CA GLU A 215 1.98 -12.58 36.09
C GLU A 215 2.22 -11.33 36.94
N TYR A 216 3.50 -11.04 37.21
CA TYR A 216 3.92 -9.89 38.00
C TYR A 216 4.81 -8.98 37.21
N GLN A 217 4.77 -7.68 37.53
CA GLN A 217 5.70 -6.68 37.00
C GLN A 217 6.27 -5.84 38.14
N THR A 218 7.48 -5.31 37.94
CA THR A 218 8.13 -4.42 38.88
C THR A 218 8.14 -3.02 38.30
N ILE A 219 7.56 -2.06 39.03
CA ILE A 219 7.50 -0.64 38.65
C ILE A 219 8.21 0.19 39.70
N MET A 220 8.48 1.48 39.42
CA MET A 220 8.95 2.42 40.41
C MET A 220 7.80 2.77 41.38
N GLU A 221 8.11 3.04 42.66
CA GLU A 221 7.10 3.36 43.66
C GLU A 221 6.28 4.60 43.28
N GLU A 222 6.88 5.53 42.51
CA GLU A 222 6.25 6.75 42.01
C GLU A 222 5.17 6.46 40.92
N GLU A 223 5.24 5.32 40.27
CA GLU A 223 4.30 4.89 39.23
C GLU A 223 3.10 4.10 39.79
N LEU A 224 3.07 3.89 41.12
CA LEU A 224 2.01 3.15 41.80
C LEU A 224 0.70 3.94 41.76
N THR A 225 -0.38 3.27 41.42
CA THR A 225 -1.74 3.82 41.43
C THR A 225 -2.62 3.10 42.44
N ASP A 226 -3.74 3.72 42.83
CA ASP A 226 -4.72 3.10 43.76
C ASP A 226 -5.37 1.81 43.22
N LYS A 227 -5.23 1.54 41.91
CA LYS A 227 -5.75 0.36 41.22
C LYS A 227 -4.79 -0.83 41.23
N ASP A 228 -3.53 -0.62 41.64
CA ASP A 228 -2.50 -1.65 41.58
C ASP A 228 -2.60 -2.59 42.79
N THR A 229 -2.54 -3.89 42.52
CA THR A 229 -2.42 -4.89 43.58
C THR A 229 -0.95 -5.10 43.93
N VAL A 230 -0.53 -4.53 45.04
CA VAL A 230 0.85 -4.62 45.53
C VAL A 230 1.12 -5.99 46.13
N ILE A 231 2.20 -6.62 45.67
CA ILE A 231 2.68 -7.93 46.13
C ILE A 231 3.86 -7.75 47.09
N GLU A 232 4.85 -6.88 46.70
CA GLU A 232 6.08 -6.73 47.47
C GLU A 232 6.69 -5.36 47.20
N HIS A 233 7.25 -4.71 48.24
CA HIS A 233 8.07 -3.53 48.11
C HIS A 233 9.55 -3.94 48.06
N ILE A 234 10.28 -3.45 47.06
CA ILE A 234 11.67 -3.77 46.78
C ILE A 234 12.50 -2.47 46.91
N VAL A 235 13.46 -2.45 47.83
CA VAL A 235 14.40 -1.34 47.95
C VAL A 235 15.75 -1.79 47.37
N GLU A 236 16.16 -1.21 46.26
CA GLU A 236 17.51 -1.37 45.75
C GLU A 236 18.42 -0.34 46.42
N PRO A 237 19.42 -0.77 47.21
CA PRO A 237 20.29 0.18 47.91
C PRO A 237 21.13 0.97 46.92
N ALA A 238 21.51 2.22 47.33
CA ALA A 238 22.37 3.06 46.55
C ALA A 238 23.69 2.35 46.17
N LYS A 239 24.10 2.42 44.93
CA LYS A 239 25.40 1.91 44.50
C LYS A 239 26.47 2.95 44.74
N THR A 240 27.49 2.59 45.49
CA THR A 240 28.62 3.41 45.82
C THR A 240 29.91 2.86 45.19
N GLU A 241 30.73 3.72 44.59
CA GLU A 241 32.07 3.37 44.12
C GLU A 241 33.11 4.13 44.93
N GLU A 242 34.22 3.47 45.33
CA GLU A 242 35.37 4.11 45.91
C GLU A 242 36.22 4.80 44.82
N LYS A 243 36.30 6.11 44.82
CA LYS A 243 37.23 6.88 43.99
C LYS A 243 38.43 7.33 44.83
N GLU A 244 39.64 7.08 44.37
CA GLU A 244 40.88 7.55 44.97
C GLU A 244 41.11 9.01 44.56
N LYS A 245 41.27 9.88 45.57
CA LYS A 245 41.63 11.32 45.36
C LYS A 245 43.11 11.42 45.07
N GLU A 246 43.51 12.53 44.45
CA GLU A 246 44.92 12.84 44.16
C GLU A 246 45.84 12.88 45.40
N ASP A 247 45.26 12.97 46.60
CA ASP A 247 45.99 12.94 47.90
C ASP A 247 46.10 11.52 48.50
N GLY A 248 45.63 10.45 47.78
CA GLY A 248 45.71 9.07 48.23
C GLY A 248 44.58 8.67 49.20
N THR A 249 43.62 9.52 49.48
CA THR A 249 42.43 9.17 50.28
C THR A 249 41.32 8.63 49.40
N LYS A 250 40.62 7.59 49.90
CA LYS A 250 39.45 7.00 49.21
C LYS A 250 38.20 7.75 49.65
N GLU A 251 37.44 8.19 48.67
CA GLU A 251 36.09 8.74 48.89
C GLU A 251 35.07 7.84 48.27
N THR A 252 34.06 7.45 49.03
CA THR A 252 32.92 6.70 48.54
C THR A 252 31.96 7.67 47.87
N VAL A 253 31.83 7.57 46.56
CA VAL A 253 30.92 8.41 45.78
C VAL A 253 29.69 7.55 45.43
N GLU A 254 28.52 8.10 45.72
CA GLU A 254 27.25 7.49 45.28
C GLU A 254 27.10 7.64 43.78
N VAL A 255 27.04 6.49 43.06
CA VAL A 255 26.96 6.46 41.58
C VAL A 255 25.51 6.34 41.15
N GLU A 256 24.70 5.61 41.91
CA GLU A 256 23.27 5.51 41.69
C GLU A 256 22.53 5.67 43.01
N PRO A 257 21.48 6.53 43.08
CA PRO A 257 20.68 6.71 44.28
C PRO A 257 19.86 5.46 44.61
N GLU A 258 19.41 5.34 45.84
CA GLU A 258 18.46 4.33 46.27
C GLU A 258 17.21 4.36 45.38
N LYS A 259 16.81 3.19 44.80
CA LYS A 259 15.62 3.04 44.00
C LYS A 259 14.56 2.22 44.73
N LYS A 260 13.42 2.84 44.93
CA LYS A 260 12.24 2.15 45.51
C LYS A 260 11.38 1.62 44.40
N LYS A 261 11.27 0.31 44.34
CA LYS A 261 10.44 -0.42 43.37
C LYS A 261 9.34 -1.19 44.08
N VAL A 262 8.26 -1.42 43.36
CA VAL A 262 7.13 -2.20 43.86
C VAL A 262 6.81 -3.31 42.87
N LYS A 263 6.73 -4.53 43.35
CA LYS A 263 6.23 -5.65 42.58
C LYS A 263 4.71 -5.68 42.70
N ILE A 264 4.04 -5.56 41.56
CA ILE A 264 2.58 -5.54 41.48
C ILE A 264 2.10 -6.68 40.58
N LEU A 265 0.81 -7.01 40.68
CA LEU A 265 0.16 -7.83 39.66
C LEU A 265 0.27 -7.10 38.32
N LYS A 266 0.66 -7.81 37.25
CA LYS A 266 0.84 -7.19 35.93
C LYS A 266 -0.46 -6.51 35.51
N ARG A 267 -0.35 -5.23 35.16
CA ARG A 267 -1.49 -4.45 34.68
C ARG A 267 -2.02 -5.05 33.38
N PRO A 268 -3.33 -5.21 33.22
CA PRO A 268 -3.89 -5.61 31.94
C PRO A 268 -3.63 -4.51 30.90
N VAL A 269 -3.27 -4.92 29.69
CA VAL A 269 -3.04 -3.99 28.57
C VAL A 269 -4.22 -4.11 27.63
N SER A 270 -4.84 -2.97 27.31
CA SER A 270 -5.90 -2.93 26.31
C SER A 270 -5.33 -3.24 24.92
N ILE A 271 -6.05 -4.07 24.16
CA ILE A 271 -5.77 -4.37 22.75
C ILE A 271 -6.18 -3.19 21.88
N SER A 272 -7.30 -2.54 22.22
CA SER A 272 -7.85 -1.46 21.44
C SER A 272 -7.23 -0.10 21.78
N ASP A 273 -6.96 0.68 20.73
CA ASP A 273 -6.69 2.11 20.77
C ASP A 273 -8.02 2.84 20.53
N THR A 274 -8.62 3.33 21.59
CA THR A 274 -9.98 3.89 21.55
C THR A 274 -10.09 5.25 20.85
N THR A 275 -8.96 5.93 20.64
CA THR A 275 -8.85 7.23 19.98
C THR A 275 -7.80 7.22 18.88
N PRO A 276 -7.99 6.42 17.82
CA PRO A 276 -7.01 6.28 16.78
C PRO A 276 -6.73 7.63 16.09
N LEU A 277 -5.51 7.80 15.59
CA LEU A 277 -5.00 9.07 15.08
C LEU A 277 -5.91 9.71 14.01
N TRP A 278 -6.55 8.92 13.17
CA TRP A 278 -7.44 9.43 12.12
C TRP A 278 -8.75 10.06 12.64
N THR A 279 -9.10 9.84 13.89
CA THR A 279 -10.30 10.45 14.50
C THR A 279 -10.03 11.86 15.00
N LYS A 280 -8.77 12.22 15.25
CA LYS A 280 -8.35 13.56 15.66
C LYS A 280 -8.44 14.54 14.50
N HIS A 281 -8.55 15.83 14.81
CA HIS A 281 -8.46 16.86 13.78
C HIS A 281 -6.98 16.97 13.29
N PRO A 282 -6.72 17.13 11.97
CA PRO A 282 -5.34 17.20 11.44
C PRO A 282 -4.43 18.23 12.12
N ASN A 283 -5.01 19.35 12.59
CA ASN A 283 -4.25 20.41 13.28
C ASN A 283 -3.83 20.05 14.72
N GLU A 284 -4.35 18.96 15.27
CA GLU A 284 -4.06 18.47 16.61
C GLU A 284 -3.01 17.35 16.61
N CYS A 285 -2.59 16.93 15.42
CA CYS A 285 -1.64 15.82 15.24
C CYS A 285 -0.24 16.35 14.93
N THR A 286 0.78 15.74 15.53
CA THR A 286 2.19 16.02 15.26
C THR A 286 2.75 15.08 14.17
N GLU A 287 3.89 15.45 13.58
CA GLU A 287 4.58 14.59 12.62
C GLU A 287 5.02 13.26 13.24
N GLU A 288 5.46 13.29 14.49
CA GLU A 288 5.87 12.12 15.25
C GLU A 288 4.69 11.14 15.40
N GLU A 289 3.49 11.63 15.77
CA GLU A 289 2.28 10.80 15.89
C GLU A 289 1.92 10.12 14.56
N TYR A 290 2.08 10.80 13.41
CA TYR A 290 1.84 10.19 12.10
C TYR A 290 2.85 9.09 11.79
N ARG A 291 4.13 9.26 12.11
CA ARG A 291 5.18 8.25 11.88
C ARG A 291 5.01 7.04 12.81
N GLU A 292 4.78 7.28 14.09
CA GLU A 292 4.50 6.21 15.05
C GLU A 292 3.27 5.39 14.66
N PHE A 293 2.20 6.08 14.24
CA PHE A 293 1.00 5.43 13.75
C PHE A 293 1.26 4.57 12.51
N TYR A 294 2.05 5.08 11.55
CA TYR A 294 2.45 4.33 10.37
C TYR A 294 3.20 3.04 10.72
N HIS A 295 4.21 3.14 11.58
CA HIS A 295 4.99 1.97 12.02
C HIS A 295 4.13 0.97 12.79
N LYS A 296 3.25 1.45 13.68
CA LYS A 296 2.33 0.61 14.48
C LYS A 296 1.38 -0.20 13.58
N VAL A 297 0.79 0.44 12.57
CA VAL A 297 -0.28 -0.17 11.75
C VAL A 297 0.25 -1.05 10.63
N PHE A 298 1.35 -0.65 10.00
CA PHE A 298 1.87 -1.32 8.80
C PHE A 298 3.12 -2.15 9.05
N LEU A 299 3.69 -2.10 10.25
CA LEU A 299 4.93 -2.82 10.63
C LEU A 299 6.07 -2.58 9.63
N ASP A 300 6.08 -1.40 9.01
CA ASP A 300 7.08 -0.99 8.04
C ASP A 300 8.19 -0.21 8.76
N TYR A 301 9.43 -0.62 8.56
CA TYR A 301 10.59 0.02 9.18
C TYR A 301 11.08 1.27 8.44
N LYS A 302 10.56 1.49 7.20
CA LYS A 302 10.91 2.67 6.41
C LYS A 302 9.97 3.82 6.77
N GLU A 303 10.50 5.02 6.78
CA GLU A 303 9.69 6.22 6.95
C GLU A 303 8.82 6.47 5.71
N PRO A 304 7.56 6.89 5.88
CA PRO A 304 6.75 7.36 4.76
C PRO A 304 7.31 8.68 4.24
N LEU A 305 7.15 8.95 2.94
CA LEU A 305 7.58 10.21 2.33
C LEU A 305 6.75 11.39 2.86
N PHE A 306 5.45 11.23 2.88
CA PHE A 306 4.45 12.16 3.40
C PHE A 306 3.10 11.45 3.53
N TRP A 307 2.10 12.17 4.04
CA TRP A 307 0.75 11.65 4.24
C TRP A 307 -0.33 12.67 3.91
N ILE A 308 -1.55 12.15 3.78
CA ILE A 308 -2.77 12.92 3.61
C ILE A 308 -3.73 12.50 4.72
N HIS A 309 -4.07 13.42 5.62
CA HIS A 309 -5.12 13.21 6.60
C HIS A 309 -6.46 13.61 5.98
N LEU A 310 -7.34 12.63 5.82
CA LEU A 310 -8.69 12.78 5.32
C LEU A 310 -9.64 13.09 6.49
N ASN A 311 -10.40 14.16 6.38
CA ASN A 311 -11.43 14.50 7.35
C ASN A 311 -12.58 15.21 6.60
N MET A 312 -13.73 14.55 6.51
CA MET A 312 -14.90 15.04 5.83
C MET A 312 -16.17 14.57 6.54
N ASP A 313 -17.04 15.51 6.86
CA ASP A 313 -18.31 15.24 7.53
C ASP A 313 -19.52 15.31 6.57
N TYR A 314 -19.38 15.94 5.40
CA TYR A 314 -20.45 16.09 4.42
C TYR A 314 -19.90 16.06 2.98
N PRO A 315 -20.53 15.39 2.00
CA PRO A 315 -21.86 14.73 2.02
C PRO A 315 -21.86 13.28 2.59
N PHE A 316 -20.74 12.80 3.07
CA PHE A 316 -20.58 11.53 3.77
C PHE A 316 -19.47 11.67 4.81
N ASN A 317 -19.59 10.92 5.89
CA ASN A 317 -18.59 10.91 6.95
C ASN A 317 -17.41 10.01 6.53
N LEU A 318 -16.24 10.63 6.34
CA LEU A 318 -15.02 9.90 5.94
C LEU A 318 -13.82 10.47 6.65
N LYS A 319 -13.14 9.64 7.41
CA LYS A 319 -11.89 9.93 8.09
C LYS A 319 -10.82 8.94 7.65
N GLY A 320 -9.56 9.34 7.76
CA GLY A 320 -8.49 8.42 7.39
C GLY A 320 -7.16 9.10 7.21
N ILE A 321 -6.13 8.29 7.04
CA ILE A 321 -4.78 8.75 6.75
C ILE A 321 -4.21 7.88 5.62
N LEU A 322 -3.79 8.52 4.54
CA LEU A 322 -3.12 7.88 3.43
C LEU A 322 -1.64 8.25 3.45
N TYR A 323 -0.77 7.28 3.43
CA TYR A 323 0.68 7.42 3.41
C TYR A 323 1.26 7.08 2.05
N PHE A 324 2.21 7.88 1.61
CA PHE A 324 3.05 7.59 0.47
C PHE A 324 4.30 6.86 0.97
N PRO A 325 4.39 5.54 0.79
CA PRO A 325 5.57 4.78 1.20
C PRO A 325 6.74 5.06 0.27
N LYS A 326 7.95 4.89 0.74
CA LYS A 326 9.13 4.86 -0.12
C LYS A 326 9.15 3.54 -0.88
N ILE A 327 8.93 3.61 -2.21
CA ILE A 327 8.85 2.43 -3.07
C ILE A 327 10.27 1.96 -3.42
N ASN A 328 10.57 0.70 -3.17
CA ASN A 328 11.80 0.07 -3.63
C ASN A 328 11.45 -0.88 -4.79
N THR A 329 11.61 -0.39 -6.02
CA THR A 329 11.23 -1.11 -7.25
C THR A 329 12.10 -2.34 -7.55
N GLU A 330 13.25 -2.51 -6.86
CA GLU A 330 14.19 -3.59 -7.16
C GLU A 330 13.87 -4.92 -6.48
N TYR A 331 13.16 -4.93 -5.33
CA TYR A 331 13.04 -6.13 -4.49
C TYR A 331 11.67 -6.36 -3.83
N GLU A 332 10.71 -5.46 -3.94
CA GLU A 332 9.42 -5.58 -3.26
C GLU A 332 8.26 -5.57 -4.26
N SER A 333 7.25 -6.41 -4.01
CA SER A 333 5.95 -6.25 -4.69
C SER A 333 5.40 -4.87 -4.34
N ILE A 334 5.04 -4.11 -5.36
CA ILE A 334 4.52 -2.74 -5.24
C ILE A 334 3.06 -2.77 -4.76
N GLU A 335 2.74 -3.59 -3.78
CA GLU A 335 1.39 -3.63 -3.21
C GLU A 335 1.38 -2.89 -1.88
N GLY A 336 0.69 -1.75 -1.87
CA GLY A 336 0.32 -1.05 -0.66
C GLY A 336 -0.79 -1.79 0.09
N THR A 337 -1.15 -1.28 1.26
CA THR A 337 -2.25 -1.81 2.05
C THR A 337 -3.10 -0.67 2.56
N ILE A 338 -4.34 -0.56 2.06
CA ILE A 338 -5.32 0.38 2.58
C ILE A 338 -6.37 -0.41 3.35
N LYS A 339 -6.37 -0.20 4.67
CA LYS A 339 -7.29 -0.85 5.61
C LYS A 339 -8.59 -0.05 5.68
N LEU A 340 -9.72 -0.70 5.42
CA LEU A 340 -11.04 -0.11 5.49
C LEU A 340 -11.70 -0.42 6.82
N TYR A 341 -12.21 0.61 7.47
CA TYR A 341 -12.97 0.57 8.71
C TYR A 341 -14.37 1.15 8.52
N ASN A 342 -15.30 0.73 9.36
CA ASN A 342 -16.62 1.32 9.52
C ASN A 342 -16.87 1.46 11.02
N ASN A 343 -17.00 2.70 11.51
CA ASN A 343 -17.07 2.98 12.95
C ASN A 343 -15.91 2.34 13.74
N GLN A 344 -14.68 2.51 13.26
CA GLN A 344 -13.45 1.97 13.87
C GLN A 344 -13.37 0.42 13.88
N VAL A 345 -14.31 -0.28 13.24
CA VAL A 345 -14.31 -1.74 13.09
C VAL A 345 -13.68 -2.10 11.75
N PHE A 346 -12.70 -2.97 11.77
CA PHE A 346 -12.03 -3.42 10.55
C PHE A 346 -12.99 -4.22 9.65
N ILE A 347 -13.00 -3.87 8.38
CA ILE A 347 -13.83 -4.52 7.35
C ILE A 347 -12.99 -5.44 6.48
N ALA A 348 -12.04 -4.86 5.75
CA ALA A 348 -11.14 -5.57 4.86
C ALA A 348 -10.00 -4.67 4.37
N ASP A 349 -9.01 -5.29 3.71
CA ASP A 349 -7.93 -4.59 3.02
C ASP A 349 -8.23 -4.40 1.54
N ASN A 350 -7.77 -3.30 0.97
CA ASN A 350 -7.69 -3.05 -0.48
C ASN A 350 -8.99 -3.31 -1.26
N ILE A 351 -10.14 -2.85 -0.74
CA ILE A 351 -11.44 -3.02 -1.42
C ILE A 351 -11.49 -2.17 -2.69
N LYS A 352 -11.46 -2.83 -3.86
CA LYS A 352 -11.37 -2.21 -5.20
C LYS A 352 -12.56 -1.29 -5.53
N GLU A 353 -13.70 -1.55 -4.92
CA GLU A 353 -14.91 -0.75 -5.11
C GLU A 353 -14.76 0.66 -4.52
N VAL A 354 -14.04 0.80 -3.41
CA VAL A 354 -13.79 2.09 -2.72
C VAL A 354 -12.49 2.72 -3.16
N ILE A 355 -11.45 1.90 -3.30
CA ILE A 355 -10.08 2.35 -3.54
C ILE A 355 -9.75 2.14 -5.01
N PRO A 356 -9.53 3.21 -5.80
CA PRO A 356 -9.03 3.08 -7.17
C PRO A 356 -7.75 2.26 -7.25
N GLU A 357 -7.61 1.45 -8.28
CA GLU A 357 -6.50 0.51 -8.46
C GLU A 357 -5.12 1.18 -8.30
N PHE A 358 -4.95 2.38 -8.83
CA PHE A 358 -3.67 3.09 -8.73
C PHE A 358 -3.36 3.61 -7.33
N LEU A 359 -4.37 3.81 -6.46
CA LEU A 359 -4.18 4.19 -5.06
C LEU A 359 -3.80 2.98 -4.17
N MET A 360 -3.94 1.75 -4.65
CA MET A 360 -3.53 0.55 -3.92
C MET A 360 -2.01 0.40 -3.78
N LEU A 361 -1.24 1.31 -4.36
CA LEU A 361 0.20 1.44 -4.10
C LEU A 361 0.50 2.18 -2.78
N LEU A 362 -0.50 2.84 -2.21
CA LEU A 362 -0.38 3.57 -0.95
C LEU A 362 -0.63 2.64 0.24
N LYS A 363 -0.16 3.07 1.41
CA LYS A 363 -0.57 2.50 2.69
C LYS A 363 -1.50 3.47 3.39
N GLY A 364 -2.52 2.96 4.09
CA GLY A 364 -3.44 3.87 4.74
C GLY A 364 -4.55 3.19 5.51
N VAL A 365 -5.29 4.02 6.21
CA VAL A 365 -6.54 3.65 6.89
C VAL A 365 -7.64 4.59 6.40
N ILE A 366 -8.82 4.04 6.16
CA ILE A 366 -10.02 4.79 5.79
C ILE A 366 -11.15 4.28 6.67
N ASP A 367 -11.81 5.17 7.36
CA ASP A 367 -12.99 4.90 8.19
C ASP A 367 -14.17 5.69 7.62
N CYS A 368 -15.22 4.98 7.21
CA CYS A 368 -16.42 5.57 6.66
C CYS A 368 -17.67 4.85 7.18
N PRO A 369 -18.37 5.41 8.16
CA PRO A 369 -19.61 4.88 8.70
C PRO A 369 -20.71 4.66 7.67
N ASP A 370 -20.80 5.54 6.68
CA ASP A 370 -21.85 5.55 5.65
C ASP A 370 -21.69 4.48 4.56
N LEU A 371 -20.67 3.61 4.66
CA LEU A 371 -20.45 2.57 3.66
C LEU A 371 -21.60 1.56 3.61
N PRO A 372 -22.18 1.29 2.43
CA PRO A 372 -23.22 0.29 2.27
C PRO A 372 -22.63 -1.12 2.33
N LEU A 373 -22.53 -1.67 3.53
CA LEU A 373 -22.00 -3.01 3.78
C LEU A 373 -23.07 -4.08 3.56
N ASN A 374 -22.65 -5.27 3.10
CA ASN A 374 -23.50 -6.45 3.13
C ASN A 374 -23.69 -6.95 4.58
N VAL A 375 -24.56 -7.93 4.76
CA VAL A 375 -24.89 -8.48 6.08
C VAL A 375 -23.65 -9.03 6.83
N SER A 376 -22.72 -9.66 6.10
CA SER A 376 -21.46 -10.17 6.68
C SER A 376 -20.36 -9.11 6.82
N ARG A 377 -20.61 -7.86 6.39
CA ARG A 377 -19.63 -6.78 6.34
C ARG A 377 -18.33 -7.12 5.59
N SER A 378 -18.33 -8.17 4.79
CA SER A 378 -17.16 -8.64 4.04
C SER A 378 -17.10 -8.08 2.61
N ALA A 379 -18.19 -7.49 2.13
CA ALA A 379 -18.27 -6.90 0.80
C ALA A 379 -19.19 -5.67 0.79
N LEU A 380 -18.96 -4.79 -0.17
CA LEU A 380 -19.78 -3.60 -0.41
C LEU A 380 -20.89 -3.92 -1.41
N GLN A 381 -22.04 -3.30 -1.23
CA GLN A 381 -23.04 -3.24 -2.26
C GLN A 381 -22.57 -2.22 -3.32
N ASN A 382 -22.59 -2.63 -4.60
CA ASN A 382 -22.16 -1.77 -5.70
C ASN A 382 -23.16 -0.62 -5.87
N ASP A 383 -22.88 0.51 -5.24
CA ASP A 383 -23.72 1.69 -5.23
C ASP A 383 -22.97 2.90 -5.82
N GLY A 384 -23.70 3.81 -6.43
CA GLY A 384 -23.17 5.11 -6.87
C GLY A 384 -22.55 5.95 -5.76
N PHE A 385 -22.88 5.66 -4.51
CA PHE A 385 -22.30 6.27 -3.32
C PHE A 385 -20.81 5.87 -3.14
N VAL A 386 -20.49 4.60 -3.27
CA VAL A 386 -19.09 4.08 -3.19
C VAL A 386 -18.21 4.78 -4.23
N LYS A 387 -18.73 4.99 -5.43
CA LYS A 387 -18.02 5.73 -6.48
C LYS A 387 -17.73 7.19 -6.10
N LYS A 388 -18.63 7.85 -5.39
CA LYS A 388 -18.41 9.23 -4.91
C LYS A 388 -17.28 9.31 -3.89
N ILE A 389 -17.16 8.31 -3.00
CA ILE A 389 -16.05 8.20 -2.06
C ILE A 389 -14.73 8.03 -2.81
N SER A 390 -14.69 7.12 -3.76
CA SER A 390 -13.52 6.85 -4.62
C SER A 390 -13.10 8.12 -5.38
N ASP A 391 -14.02 8.82 -6.02
CA ASP A 391 -13.77 10.10 -6.71
C ASP A 391 -13.23 11.18 -5.75
N TYR A 392 -13.75 11.24 -4.52
CA TYR A 392 -13.28 12.18 -3.51
C TYR A 392 -11.85 11.90 -3.05
N ILE A 393 -11.53 10.64 -2.75
CA ILE A 393 -10.18 10.22 -2.36
C ILE A 393 -9.20 10.57 -3.48
N THR A 394 -9.51 10.21 -4.73
CA THR A 394 -8.72 10.54 -5.92
C THR A 394 -8.47 12.05 -6.02
N LYS A 395 -9.52 12.85 -5.83
CA LYS A 395 -9.40 14.31 -5.83
C LYS A 395 -8.45 14.81 -4.75
N LYS A 396 -8.57 14.33 -3.52
CA LYS A 396 -7.72 14.77 -2.40
C LYS A 396 -6.26 14.41 -2.62
N VAL A 397 -5.98 13.23 -3.18
CA VAL A 397 -4.62 12.83 -3.55
C VAL A 397 -4.05 13.78 -4.62
N ALA A 398 -4.80 14.05 -5.68
CA ALA A 398 -4.36 14.98 -6.73
C ALA A 398 -4.17 16.41 -6.18
N ASP A 399 -5.06 16.89 -5.32
CA ASP A 399 -4.97 18.21 -4.70
C ASP A 399 -3.72 18.33 -3.80
N LYS A 400 -3.36 17.30 -3.03
CA LYS A 400 -2.13 17.26 -2.22
C LYS A 400 -0.88 17.32 -3.09
N LEU A 401 -0.80 16.43 -4.10
CA LEU A 401 0.37 16.35 -5.00
C LEU A 401 0.56 17.65 -5.79
N SER A 402 -0.50 18.18 -6.41
CA SER A 402 -0.44 19.44 -7.13
C SER A 402 -0.15 20.64 -6.22
N GLY A 403 -0.68 20.60 -4.98
CA GLY A 403 -0.39 21.58 -3.94
C GLY A 403 1.09 21.62 -3.58
N MET A 404 1.71 20.45 -3.30
CA MET A 404 3.14 20.34 -3.01
C MET A 404 3.99 20.93 -4.14
N CYS A 405 3.70 20.56 -5.38
CA CYS A 405 4.44 21.10 -6.53
C CYS A 405 4.36 22.63 -6.64
N LYS A 406 3.23 23.24 -6.22
CA LYS A 406 3.03 24.70 -6.26
C LYS A 406 3.68 25.44 -5.10
N THR A 407 3.65 24.87 -3.90
CA THR A 407 4.07 25.54 -2.65
C THR A 407 5.49 25.23 -2.26
N ASP A 408 5.98 24.02 -2.60
CA ASP A 408 7.32 23.54 -2.28
C ASP A 408 7.81 22.62 -3.40
N LYS A 409 8.25 23.27 -4.51
CA LYS A 409 8.72 22.54 -5.71
C LYS A 409 9.98 21.71 -5.40
N GLU A 410 10.87 22.22 -4.52
CA GLU A 410 12.12 21.53 -4.17
C GLU A 410 11.83 20.20 -3.42
N GLU A 411 10.89 20.22 -2.48
CA GLU A 411 10.49 19.00 -1.79
C GLU A 411 9.75 18.02 -2.72
N TYR A 412 8.91 18.53 -3.62
CA TYR A 412 8.22 17.72 -4.62
C TYR A 412 9.20 17.04 -5.57
N GLU A 413 10.23 17.75 -6.04
CA GLU A 413 11.31 17.22 -6.89
C GLU A 413 12.12 16.13 -6.15
N LYS A 414 12.37 16.30 -4.85
CA LYS A 414 13.07 15.33 -4.01
C LYS A 414 12.33 13.99 -3.93
N TYR A 415 11.00 14.03 -3.91
CA TYR A 415 10.16 12.81 -3.88
C TYR A 415 9.82 12.26 -5.26
N TRP A 416 10.14 13.02 -6.32
CA TRP A 416 9.65 12.70 -7.65
C TRP A 416 9.99 11.28 -8.13
N ASP A 417 11.21 10.83 -7.92
CA ASP A 417 11.63 9.48 -8.34
C ASP A 417 10.83 8.37 -7.66
N ASP A 418 10.38 8.58 -6.42
CA ASP A 418 9.55 7.64 -5.67
C ASP A 418 8.06 7.72 -6.06
N ILE A 419 7.53 8.93 -6.36
CA ILE A 419 6.09 9.14 -6.63
C ILE A 419 5.73 9.11 -8.11
N SER A 420 6.69 9.27 -9.00
CA SER A 420 6.48 9.34 -10.45
C SER A 420 5.79 8.10 -11.02
N PRO A 421 6.15 6.84 -10.66
CA PRO A 421 5.45 5.66 -11.16
C PRO A 421 3.98 5.65 -10.76
N PHE A 422 3.68 6.05 -9.53
CA PHE A 422 2.32 6.17 -9.02
C PHE A 422 1.50 7.20 -9.80
N ILE A 423 2.06 8.40 -10.01
CA ILE A 423 1.36 9.48 -10.75
C ILE A 423 1.11 9.07 -12.19
N LYS A 424 2.11 8.51 -12.87
CA LYS A 424 1.99 8.03 -14.25
C LYS A 424 0.95 6.92 -14.38
N PHE A 425 0.95 5.95 -13.44
CA PHE A 425 -0.06 4.89 -13.40
C PHE A 425 -1.46 5.44 -13.16
N GLY A 426 -1.60 6.39 -12.25
CA GLY A 426 -2.86 7.10 -12.01
C GLY A 426 -3.37 7.83 -13.26
N CYS A 427 -2.48 8.51 -13.97
CA CYS A 427 -2.82 9.18 -15.23
C CYS A 427 -3.26 8.23 -16.35
N LEU A 428 -2.74 7.01 -16.37
CA LEU A 428 -3.15 5.97 -17.32
C LEU A 428 -4.52 5.36 -16.99
N LYS A 429 -4.85 5.26 -15.69
CA LYS A 429 -6.07 4.58 -15.23
C LYS A 429 -7.26 5.52 -15.01
N ASP A 430 -7.02 6.76 -14.63
CA ASP A 430 -8.07 7.73 -14.30
C ASP A 430 -7.90 9.06 -15.06
N THR A 431 -8.87 9.35 -15.93
CA THR A 431 -8.83 10.56 -16.77
C THR A 431 -8.92 11.84 -15.95
N LYS A 432 -9.75 11.88 -14.88
CA LYS A 432 -9.91 13.07 -14.02
C LYS A 432 -8.64 13.34 -13.22
N PHE A 433 -7.98 12.28 -12.74
CA PHE A 433 -6.69 12.38 -12.08
C PHE A 433 -5.63 12.93 -13.05
N CYS A 434 -5.58 12.39 -14.27
CA CYS A 434 -4.67 12.84 -15.30
C CYS A 434 -4.85 14.32 -15.66
N GLU A 435 -6.10 14.77 -15.86
CA GLU A 435 -6.41 16.18 -16.15
C GLU A 435 -5.90 17.13 -15.04
N LYS A 436 -5.97 16.69 -13.77
CA LYS A 436 -5.46 17.48 -12.65
C LYS A 436 -3.95 17.44 -12.50
N MET A 437 -3.30 16.32 -12.88
CA MET A 437 -1.87 16.11 -12.65
C MET A 437 -1.00 16.46 -13.86
N SER A 438 -1.56 16.60 -15.05
CA SER A 438 -0.81 16.79 -16.31
C SER A 438 0.21 17.94 -16.29
N ASP A 439 -0.12 19.05 -15.63
CA ASP A 439 0.77 20.21 -15.50
C ASP A 439 1.84 20.03 -14.39
N TYR A 440 1.77 18.95 -13.60
CA TYR A 440 2.64 18.67 -12.44
C TYR A 440 3.46 17.39 -12.60
N VAL A 441 3.37 16.76 -13.77
CA VAL A 441 4.27 15.65 -14.12
C VAL A 441 5.62 16.23 -14.50
N LEU A 442 6.68 15.72 -13.89
CA LEU A 442 8.04 16.16 -14.14
C LEU A 442 8.81 15.11 -14.96
N PHE A 443 9.77 15.59 -15.70
CA PHE A 443 10.71 14.80 -16.48
C PHE A 443 12.14 15.22 -16.08
N LYS A 444 12.96 14.25 -15.74
CA LYS A 444 14.36 14.50 -15.40
C LYS A 444 15.18 14.59 -16.68
N ASN A 445 15.87 15.70 -16.89
CA ASN A 445 16.68 15.92 -18.09
C ASN A 445 18.11 15.37 -17.95
N LEU A 446 18.93 15.53 -19.00
CA LEU A 446 20.33 15.06 -19.02
C LEU A 446 21.25 15.79 -18.03
N ASP A 447 20.84 16.92 -17.49
CA ASP A 447 21.56 17.69 -16.48
C ASP A 447 20.98 17.51 -15.07
N ASP A 448 20.21 16.45 -14.85
CA ASP A 448 19.55 16.11 -13.59
C ASP A 448 18.54 17.15 -13.09
N LYS A 449 18.01 18.02 -13.96
CA LYS A 449 16.95 18.97 -13.64
C LYS A 449 15.58 18.38 -13.90
N TYR A 450 14.61 18.73 -13.08
CA TYR A 450 13.22 18.34 -13.27
C TYR A 450 12.45 19.42 -14.03
N LEU A 451 11.89 19.06 -15.17
CA LEU A 451 11.15 19.91 -16.09
C LEU A 451 9.71 19.42 -16.23
N THR A 452 8.76 20.33 -16.32
CA THR A 452 7.38 20.01 -16.71
C THR A 452 7.33 19.67 -18.20
N PHE A 453 6.23 19.05 -18.63
CA PHE A 453 6.00 18.73 -20.05
C PHE A 453 6.15 19.95 -20.97
N LYS A 454 5.63 21.11 -20.53
CA LYS A 454 5.73 22.37 -21.28
C LYS A 454 7.17 22.90 -21.35
N GLU A 455 7.91 22.82 -20.24
CA GLU A 455 9.31 23.23 -20.19
C GLU A 455 10.17 22.34 -21.09
N CYS A 456 9.92 21.01 -21.13
CA CYS A 456 10.63 20.10 -22.05
C CYS A 456 10.44 20.49 -23.54
N LEU A 457 9.25 20.94 -23.92
CA LEU A 457 8.96 21.39 -25.29
C LEU A 457 9.68 22.73 -25.63
N GLU A 458 9.78 23.63 -24.65
CA GLU A 458 10.46 24.91 -24.84
C GLU A 458 11.99 24.76 -24.97
N GLU A 459 12.62 23.80 -24.27
CA GLU A 459 14.09 23.58 -24.29
C GLU A 459 14.63 23.33 -25.70
N ASN A 460 13.92 22.58 -26.52
CA ASN A 460 14.36 22.22 -27.88
C ASN A 460 13.61 22.95 -28.98
N LYS A 461 12.76 23.93 -28.68
CA LYS A 461 11.80 24.55 -29.60
C LYS A 461 12.44 25.11 -30.87
N ASP A 462 13.58 25.77 -30.73
CA ASP A 462 14.27 26.42 -31.86
C ASP A 462 14.87 25.43 -32.86
N LYS A 463 15.17 24.20 -32.42
CA LYS A 463 15.80 23.16 -33.24
C LYS A 463 14.84 22.06 -33.64
N HIS A 464 13.94 21.68 -32.74
CA HIS A 464 13.02 20.55 -32.89
C HIS A 464 11.66 20.89 -32.27
N GLU A 465 10.84 21.62 -33.00
CA GLU A 465 9.50 22.00 -32.56
C GLU A 465 8.67 20.76 -32.27
N ASN A 466 7.96 20.76 -31.13
CA ASN A 466 7.05 19.69 -30.67
C ASN A 466 7.71 18.31 -30.51
N THR A 467 9.03 18.23 -30.34
CA THR A 467 9.74 16.98 -30.14
C THR A 467 10.42 16.97 -28.78
N ILE A 468 10.19 15.91 -28.00
CA ILE A 468 10.89 15.62 -26.74
C ILE A 468 11.78 14.40 -26.99
N PHE A 469 13.08 14.56 -26.85
CA PHE A 469 14.01 13.45 -26.93
C PHE A 469 14.12 12.76 -25.57
N TYR A 470 14.38 11.44 -25.58
CA TYR A 470 14.54 10.70 -24.33
C TYR A 470 15.55 9.55 -24.45
N THR A 471 16.12 9.19 -23.29
CA THR A 471 16.94 8.00 -23.10
C THR A 471 16.33 7.13 -22.01
N ASN A 472 16.45 5.82 -22.13
CA ASN A 472 16.06 4.88 -21.09
C ASN A 472 17.25 4.39 -20.24
N ASP A 473 18.46 4.52 -20.75
CA ASP A 473 19.70 4.19 -20.04
C ASP A 473 20.82 5.18 -20.45
N PRO A 474 20.98 6.28 -19.71
CA PRO A 474 21.98 7.29 -20.07
C PRO A 474 23.44 6.79 -19.94
N VAL A 475 23.69 5.71 -19.18
CA VAL A 475 25.02 5.11 -19.07
C VAL A 475 25.33 4.27 -20.30
N GLN A 476 24.44 3.39 -20.68
CA GLN A 476 24.57 2.55 -21.87
C GLN A 476 24.61 3.42 -23.14
N GLN A 477 23.71 4.40 -23.20
CA GLN A 477 23.57 5.30 -24.35
C GLN A 477 24.46 6.56 -24.27
N SER A 478 25.55 6.51 -23.49
CA SER A 478 26.41 7.69 -23.23
C SER A 478 26.99 8.34 -24.50
N GLN A 479 27.25 7.57 -25.55
CA GLN A 479 27.70 8.09 -26.84
C GLN A 479 26.66 9.06 -27.47
N TYR A 480 25.40 8.65 -27.47
CA TYR A 480 24.28 9.46 -27.98
C TYR A 480 24.04 10.67 -27.07
N VAL A 481 24.05 10.46 -25.74
CA VAL A 481 23.92 11.55 -24.75
C VAL A 481 24.98 12.64 -24.99
N ASN A 482 26.25 12.26 -25.25
CA ASN A 482 27.33 13.21 -25.50
C ASN A 482 27.12 13.97 -26.81
N MET A 483 26.62 13.29 -27.83
CA MET A 483 26.29 13.94 -29.11
C MET A 483 25.18 14.99 -28.94
N PHE A 484 24.13 14.66 -28.22
CA PHE A 484 23.02 15.57 -27.95
C PHE A 484 23.48 16.79 -27.14
N LYS A 485 24.29 16.58 -26.10
CA LYS A 485 24.87 17.66 -25.30
C LYS A 485 25.79 18.56 -26.11
N ALA A 486 26.59 17.99 -27.01
CA ALA A 486 27.49 18.76 -27.87
C ALA A 486 26.74 19.71 -28.85
N GLU A 487 25.59 19.27 -29.33
CA GLU A 487 24.72 20.09 -30.20
C GLU A 487 23.75 20.99 -29.37
N GLY A 488 23.80 20.94 -28.06
CA GLY A 488 22.91 21.70 -27.18
C GLY A 488 21.43 21.30 -27.38
N ILE A 489 21.17 20.01 -27.55
CA ILE A 489 19.82 19.41 -27.59
C ILE A 489 19.62 18.66 -26.31
N ASP A 490 18.56 18.97 -25.58
CA ASP A 490 18.24 18.29 -24.33
C ASP A 490 17.37 17.03 -24.55
N ALA A 491 17.49 16.08 -23.64
CA ALA A 491 16.69 14.89 -23.62
C ALA A 491 16.30 14.52 -22.17
N VAL A 492 15.21 13.79 -22.01
CA VAL A 492 14.72 13.35 -20.70
C VAL A 492 15.04 11.87 -20.44
N VAL A 493 15.18 11.50 -19.18
CA VAL A 493 15.47 10.13 -18.75
C VAL A 493 14.17 9.42 -18.41
N LEU A 494 13.84 8.35 -19.14
CA LEU A 494 12.64 7.54 -19.00
C LEU A 494 13.04 6.08 -18.77
N LYS A 495 13.35 5.73 -17.52
CA LYS A 495 13.93 4.42 -17.13
C LYS A 495 12.89 3.37 -16.74
N ASP A 496 11.67 3.80 -16.37
CA ASP A 496 10.66 2.95 -15.83
C ASP A 496 9.77 2.33 -16.94
N SER A 497 9.33 1.10 -16.75
CA SER A 497 8.45 0.42 -17.72
C SER A 497 7.13 1.15 -17.96
N ILE A 498 6.66 1.92 -16.96
CA ILE A 498 5.46 2.73 -17.03
C ILE A 498 5.61 3.94 -17.96
N ASP A 499 6.85 4.37 -18.26
CA ASP A 499 7.10 5.56 -19.07
C ASP A 499 6.60 5.40 -20.52
N GLN A 500 6.77 4.21 -21.11
CA GLN A 500 6.37 3.96 -22.49
C GLN A 500 4.85 4.13 -22.73
N PRO A 501 3.96 3.46 -21.99
CA PRO A 501 2.52 3.70 -22.13
C PRO A 501 2.15 5.14 -21.76
N PHE A 502 2.86 5.77 -20.83
CA PHE A 502 2.57 7.13 -20.42
C PHE A 502 2.89 8.17 -21.51
N ILE A 503 4.08 8.10 -22.13
CA ILE A 503 4.42 9.01 -23.25
C ILE A 503 3.52 8.79 -24.47
N SER A 504 3.13 7.53 -24.74
CA SER A 504 2.15 7.22 -25.81
C SER A 504 0.79 7.88 -25.55
N GLN A 505 0.34 7.93 -24.29
CA GLN A 505 -0.88 8.66 -23.92
C GLN A 505 -0.71 10.18 -24.08
N LEU A 506 0.46 10.72 -23.74
CA LEU A 506 0.75 12.16 -23.92
C LEU A 506 0.73 12.55 -25.40
N GLU A 507 1.32 11.74 -26.30
CA GLU A 507 1.27 11.96 -27.74
C GLU A 507 -0.16 11.92 -28.29
N GLN A 508 -0.99 10.98 -27.82
CA GLN A 508 -2.39 10.89 -28.22
C GLN A 508 -3.22 12.11 -27.79
N LYS A 509 -2.90 12.68 -26.62
CA LYS A 509 -3.61 13.85 -26.09
C LYS A 509 -3.13 15.19 -26.66
N ASN A 510 -1.89 15.24 -27.15
CA ASN A 510 -1.27 16.46 -27.68
C ASN A 510 -0.93 16.24 -29.16
N GLU A 511 -1.85 16.60 -30.05
CA GLU A 511 -1.63 16.52 -31.50
C GLU A 511 -0.33 17.23 -31.88
N ASN A 512 0.50 16.57 -32.70
CA ASN A 512 1.81 17.00 -33.18
C ASN A 512 3.00 16.88 -32.22
N VAL A 513 2.83 16.51 -30.96
CA VAL A 513 3.96 16.22 -30.05
C VAL A 513 4.45 14.79 -30.28
N LYS A 514 5.77 14.61 -30.31
CA LYS A 514 6.44 13.32 -30.45
C LYS A 514 7.50 13.14 -29.39
N PHE A 515 7.58 11.92 -28.86
CA PHE A 515 8.70 11.47 -28.05
C PHE A 515 9.61 10.61 -28.94
N VAL A 516 10.87 10.98 -29.04
CA VAL A 516 11.86 10.29 -29.89
C VAL A 516 13.05 9.88 -29.05
N ARG A 517 13.40 8.59 -29.09
CA ARG A 517 14.57 8.11 -28.34
C ARG A 517 15.86 8.60 -29.02
N ILE A 518 16.89 8.92 -28.21
CA ILE A 518 18.16 9.53 -28.69
C ILE A 518 18.95 8.64 -29.66
N ASP A 519 18.67 7.35 -29.75
CA ASP A 519 19.24 6.39 -30.68
C ASP A 519 18.37 6.11 -31.92
N ALA A 520 17.32 6.91 -32.11
CA ALA A 520 16.53 6.89 -33.34
C ALA A 520 17.34 7.42 -34.53
N ASP A 521 16.77 7.39 -35.73
CA ASP A 521 17.42 7.87 -36.92
C ASP A 521 17.97 9.30 -36.71
N LEU A 522 19.25 9.48 -37.10
CA LEU A 522 19.93 10.77 -37.01
C LEU A 522 19.23 11.81 -37.86
N ASN A 523 18.92 12.93 -37.26
CA ASN A 523 18.37 14.07 -37.93
C ASN A 523 19.50 15.01 -38.44
N ASP A 524 19.14 16.02 -39.23
CA ASP A 524 20.07 16.97 -39.86
C ASP A 524 20.92 17.75 -38.84
N SER A 525 20.54 17.77 -37.55
CA SER A 525 21.31 18.44 -36.50
C SER A 525 22.68 17.80 -36.27
N PHE A 526 22.80 16.49 -36.45
CA PHE A 526 24.02 15.71 -36.18
C PHE A 526 24.87 15.45 -37.42
N THR A 527 24.36 15.71 -38.63
CA THR A 527 25.01 15.41 -39.87
C THR A 527 25.34 16.68 -40.64
N GLU A 528 26.34 16.61 -41.53
CA GLU A 528 26.61 17.65 -42.49
C GLU A 528 25.64 17.55 -43.68
N GLU A 529 25.15 18.69 -44.20
CA GLU A 529 24.31 18.71 -45.40
C GLU A 529 25.13 18.28 -46.62
N ILE A 530 24.83 17.10 -47.16
CA ILE A 530 25.49 16.55 -48.34
C ILE A 530 24.42 15.88 -49.21
N SER A 531 24.66 15.94 -50.55
CA SER A 531 23.80 15.20 -51.46
C SER A 531 23.97 13.68 -51.28
N GLU A 532 22.89 12.92 -51.30
CA GLU A 532 22.91 11.44 -51.22
C GLU A 532 23.79 10.83 -52.31
N ASP A 533 23.91 11.47 -53.45
CA ASP A 533 24.74 11.02 -54.56
C ASP A 533 26.25 11.04 -54.25
N GLU A 534 26.73 11.93 -53.35
CA GLU A 534 28.15 12.00 -52.98
C GLU A 534 28.60 10.82 -52.11
N LEU A 535 27.72 10.23 -51.34
CA LEU A 535 28.02 9.10 -50.45
C LEU A 535 27.61 7.73 -51.03
N LYS A 536 26.96 7.71 -52.19
CA LYS A 536 26.41 6.47 -52.76
C LYS A 536 27.47 5.39 -52.99
N ASP A 537 28.56 5.75 -53.68
CA ASP A 537 29.69 4.82 -53.94
C ASP A 537 30.35 4.34 -52.65
N ALA A 538 30.46 5.22 -51.64
CA ALA A 538 31.02 4.86 -50.33
C ALA A 538 30.07 3.92 -49.57
N THR A 539 28.78 4.19 -49.66
CA THR A 539 27.74 3.35 -49.01
C THR A 539 27.72 1.94 -49.61
N GLU A 540 27.76 1.81 -50.94
CA GLU A 540 27.76 0.49 -51.60
C GLU A 540 29.00 -0.32 -51.19
N LYS A 541 30.21 0.26 -51.27
CA LYS A 541 31.45 -0.42 -50.90
C LYS A 541 31.53 -0.82 -49.43
N LEU A 542 31.17 0.11 -48.54
CA LEU A 542 31.17 -0.19 -47.10
C LEU A 542 30.11 -1.23 -46.73
N THR A 543 28.95 -1.18 -47.35
CA THR A 543 27.90 -2.18 -47.15
C THR A 543 28.38 -3.57 -47.53
N GLU A 544 28.97 -3.75 -48.71
CA GLU A 544 29.55 -5.04 -49.14
C GLU A 544 30.64 -5.53 -48.20
N THR A 545 31.56 -4.62 -47.77
CA THR A 545 32.66 -4.94 -46.88
C THR A 545 32.16 -5.40 -45.50
N PHE A 546 31.22 -4.66 -44.91
CA PHE A 546 30.68 -5.03 -43.59
C PHE A 546 29.81 -6.27 -43.65
N LYS A 547 28.96 -6.45 -44.68
CA LYS A 547 28.18 -7.71 -44.86
C LYS A 547 29.07 -8.93 -44.95
N LYS A 548 30.15 -8.84 -45.74
CA LYS A 548 31.14 -9.91 -45.88
C LYS A 548 31.87 -10.19 -44.56
N ALA A 549 32.36 -9.17 -43.88
CA ALA A 549 33.12 -9.30 -42.63
C ALA A 549 32.27 -9.89 -41.48
N LEU A 550 30.99 -9.50 -41.38
CA LEU A 550 30.08 -9.89 -40.35
C LEU A 550 29.31 -11.19 -40.69
N ASN A 551 29.39 -11.65 -41.93
CA ASN A 551 28.59 -12.77 -42.48
C ASN A 551 27.07 -12.54 -42.26
N ARG A 552 26.58 -11.33 -42.54
CA ARG A 552 25.19 -10.89 -42.37
C ARG A 552 24.68 -10.23 -43.65
N ASP A 553 23.99 -11.00 -44.50
CA ASP A 553 23.48 -10.51 -45.78
C ASP A 553 22.37 -9.47 -45.64
N GLN A 554 21.60 -9.50 -44.55
CA GLN A 554 20.48 -8.60 -44.30
C GLN A 554 20.84 -7.38 -43.44
N LEU A 555 22.12 -7.08 -43.24
CA LEU A 555 22.56 -5.89 -42.50
C LEU A 555 22.25 -4.62 -43.28
N ASP A 556 21.48 -3.72 -42.71
CA ASP A 556 21.29 -2.38 -43.22
C ASP A 556 22.45 -1.48 -42.80
N VAL A 557 23.11 -0.87 -43.78
CA VAL A 557 24.24 0.01 -43.56
C VAL A 557 23.96 1.35 -44.20
N LYS A 558 24.13 2.43 -43.45
CA LYS A 558 24.01 3.81 -43.91
C LYS A 558 25.31 4.53 -43.66
N VAL A 559 25.81 5.28 -44.65
CA VAL A 559 27.00 6.12 -44.50
C VAL A 559 26.57 7.57 -44.41
N GLN A 560 26.99 8.24 -43.34
CA GLN A 560 26.68 9.66 -43.12
C GLN A 560 27.93 10.39 -42.66
N LYS A 561 28.01 11.70 -42.92
CA LYS A 561 29.05 12.57 -42.36
C LYS A 561 28.56 13.13 -41.03
N ILE A 562 28.87 12.45 -39.94
CA ILE A 562 28.55 12.92 -38.60
C ILE A 562 29.56 13.99 -38.22
N LYS A 563 29.08 15.10 -37.63
CA LYS A 563 29.91 16.27 -37.24
C LYS A 563 31.00 15.91 -36.23
N ASP A 564 30.71 14.99 -35.29
CA ASP A 564 31.73 14.47 -34.36
C ASP A 564 32.58 13.38 -35.05
N GLU A 565 33.77 13.74 -35.46
CA GLU A 565 34.73 12.82 -36.10
C GLU A 565 35.18 11.67 -35.18
N LYS A 566 34.98 11.77 -33.84
CA LYS A 566 35.36 10.72 -32.90
C LYS A 566 34.39 9.53 -32.94
N VAL A 567 33.15 9.76 -33.31
CA VAL A 567 32.15 8.72 -33.50
C VAL A 567 32.47 7.99 -34.83
N SER A 568 32.82 6.71 -34.74
CA SER A 568 33.12 5.87 -35.90
C SER A 568 31.89 5.20 -36.49
N SER A 569 31.06 4.65 -35.60
CA SER A 569 29.89 3.88 -35.95
C SER A 569 28.85 3.95 -34.84
N MET A 570 27.59 3.73 -35.15
CA MET A 570 26.50 3.66 -34.24
C MET A 570 25.36 2.81 -34.81
N ILE A 571 24.49 2.29 -33.92
CA ILE A 571 23.25 1.63 -34.33
C ILE A 571 22.12 2.65 -34.21
N THR A 572 21.30 2.78 -35.23
CA THR A 572 20.01 3.48 -35.13
C THR A 572 18.87 2.51 -35.33
N VAL A 573 17.75 2.78 -34.69
CA VAL A 573 16.53 1.93 -34.75
C VAL A 573 15.36 2.83 -35.11
N SER A 574 14.55 2.42 -36.09
CA SER A 574 13.34 3.17 -36.40
C SER A 574 12.41 3.20 -35.19
N GLU A 575 11.76 4.33 -34.97
CA GLU A 575 10.87 4.53 -33.83
C GLU A 575 9.74 3.47 -33.79
N GLU A 576 9.23 3.04 -34.92
CA GLU A 576 8.23 2.00 -35.07
C GLU A 576 8.74 0.62 -34.58
N SER A 577 9.92 0.23 -35.05
CA SER A 577 10.56 -1.03 -34.66
C SER A 577 10.89 -1.05 -33.17
N ARG A 578 11.33 0.05 -32.65
CA ARG A 578 11.63 0.22 -31.23
C ARG A 578 10.38 0.06 -30.36
N ARG A 579 9.29 0.74 -30.69
CA ARG A 579 8.02 0.62 -29.96
C ARG A 579 7.49 -0.81 -29.98
N MET A 580 7.65 -1.51 -31.08
CA MET A 580 7.31 -2.92 -31.21
C MET A 580 8.18 -3.79 -30.27
N GLN A 581 9.49 -3.55 -30.22
CA GLN A 581 10.41 -4.26 -29.32
C GLN A 581 10.05 -4.02 -27.85
N ASP A 582 9.77 -2.79 -27.45
CA ASP A 582 9.38 -2.44 -26.08
C ASP A 582 8.04 -3.08 -25.70
N MET A 583 7.08 -3.11 -26.62
CA MET A 583 5.81 -3.79 -26.42
C MET A 583 6.00 -5.31 -26.26
N MET A 584 6.87 -5.94 -27.04
CA MET A 584 7.18 -7.37 -26.91
C MET A 584 7.83 -7.69 -25.55
N LYS A 585 8.74 -6.86 -25.08
CA LYS A 585 9.36 -6.97 -23.74
C LYS A 585 8.29 -6.90 -22.64
N MET A 586 7.36 -5.97 -22.76
CA MET A 586 6.29 -5.77 -21.79
C MET A 586 5.31 -6.97 -21.70
N TYR A 587 5.08 -7.67 -22.81
CA TYR A 587 4.26 -8.87 -22.84
C TYR A 587 5.01 -10.19 -22.54
N GLY A 588 6.25 -10.10 -22.06
CA GLY A 588 7.06 -11.28 -21.71
C GLY A 588 7.52 -12.10 -22.91
N MET A 589 7.44 -11.54 -24.11
CA MET A 589 7.85 -12.17 -25.37
C MET A 589 9.32 -11.91 -25.73
N SER A 590 10.14 -11.57 -24.75
CA SER A 590 11.55 -11.19 -24.91
C SER A 590 12.48 -12.27 -25.47
N GLY A 591 11.98 -13.45 -25.78
CA GLY A 591 12.72 -14.54 -26.46
C GLY A 591 12.38 -14.73 -27.93
N MET A 592 11.47 -13.95 -28.52
CA MET A 592 11.15 -14.03 -29.93
C MET A 592 12.01 -13.07 -30.74
N ASP A 593 12.57 -13.58 -31.86
CA ASP A 593 13.38 -12.78 -32.77
C ASP A 593 12.52 -11.68 -33.41
N PRO A 594 12.84 -10.39 -33.23
CA PRO A 594 12.12 -9.29 -33.89
C PRO A 594 12.07 -9.42 -35.42
N ALA A 595 13.02 -10.13 -36.02
CA ALA A 595 13.05 -10.42 -37.46
C ALA A 595 11.83 -11.24 -37.94
N MET A 596 11.14 -11.95 -37.05
CA MET A 596 9.90 -12.67 -37.39
C MET A 596 8.71 -11.74 -37.68
N PHE A 597 8.80 -10.47 -37.28
CA PHE A 597 7.71 -9.49 -37.39
C PHE A 597 7.99 -8.32 -38.33
N GLY A 598 9.02 -8.42 -39.20
CA GLY A 598 9.25 -7.41 -40.24
C GLY A 598 10.64 -6.79 -40.28
N GLY A 599 11.61 -7.42 -39.65
CA GLY A 599 13.02 -6.97 -39.66
C GLY A 599 13.46 -6.35 -38.34
N SER A 600 14.77 -6.36 -38.05
CA SER A 600 15.32 -5.78 -36.81
C SER A 600 15.12 -4.27 -36.73
N GLY A 601 14.88 -3.62 -37.84
CA GLY A 601 14.82 -2.16 -37.98
C GLY A 601 16.11 -1.46 -37.52
N GLU A 602 17.16 -2.23 -37.27
CA GLU A 602 18.47 -1.74 -36.87
C GLU A 602 19.30 -1.39 -38.11
N THR A 603 19.84 -0.17 -38.14
CA THR A 603 20.71 0.32 -39.20
C THR A 603 22.07 0.62 -38.59
N LEU A 604 23.13 0.04 -39.16
CA LEU A 604 24.50 0.42 -38.83
C LEU A 604 24.85 1.72 -39.56
N VAL A 605 25.00 2.80 -38.82
CA VAL A 605 25.44 4.08 -39.35
C VAL A 605 26.96 4.19 -39.23
N LEU A 606 27.65 4.44 -40.37
CA LEU A 606 29.09 4.62 -40.43
C LEU A 606 29.43 6.10 -40.72
N ASN A 607 30.33 6.68 -39.95
CA ASN A 607 30.73 8.07 -40.08
C ASN A 607 31.84 8.24 -41.14
N ALA A 608 31.50 8.79 -42.29
CA ALA A 608 32.45 9.07 -43.37
C ALA A 608 33.58 10.06 -42.98
N ASN A 609 33.38 10.85 -41.91
CA ASN A 609 34.41 11.77 -41.40
C ASN A 609 35.45 11.07 -40.52
N ASN A 610 35.12 9.87 -39.97
CA ASN A 610 36.01 9.13 -39.08
C ASN A 610 37.19 8.48 -39.80
N ALA A 611 38.37 8.53 -39.19
CA ALA A 611 39.60 8.02 -39.79
C ALA A 611 39.58 6.48 -40.02
N LEU A 612 38.96 5.70 -39.13
CA LEU A 612 38.86 4.24 -39.27
C LEU A 612 37.93 3.86 -40.44
N VAL A 613 36.81 4.55 -40.60
CA VAL A 613 35.87 4.32 -41.69
C VAL A 613 36.52 4.71 -43.05
N LYS A 614 37.25 5.82 -43.11
CA LYS A 614 38.05 6.21 -44.26
C LYS A 614 39.09 5.16 -44.64
N TYR A 615 39.78 4.58 -43.63
CA TYR A 615 40.76 3.51 -43.86
C TYR A 615 40.11 2.24 -44.43
N ILE A 616 38.97 1.79 -43.88
CA ILE A 616 38.24 0.62 -44.37
C ILE A 616 37.79 0.84 -45.83
N LEU A 617 37.26 2.04 -46.15
CA LEU A 617 36.82 2.41 -47.49
C LEU A 617 37.96 2.37 -48.52
N ALA A 618 39.18 2.79 -48.09
CA ALA A 618 40.37 2.78 -48.95
C ALA A 618 41.01 1.38 -49.08
N ASN A 619 40.76 0.47 -48.11
CA ASN A 619 41.38 -0.85 -48.05
C ASN A 619 40.34 -1.95 -47.81
N PRO A 620 39.36 -2.19 -48.68
CA PRO A 620 38.25 -3.11 -48.44
C PRO A 620 38.71 -4.58 -48.31
N GLU A 621 39.82 -4.96 -48.85
CA GLU A 621 40.42 -6.30 -48.76
C GLU A 621 41.74 -6.30 -47.95
N GLY A 622 41.96 -5.31 -47.10
CA GLY A 622 43.15 -5.21 -46.25
C GLY A 622 43.18 -6.33 -45.19
N GLU A 623 44.40 -6.71 -44.80
CA GLU A 623 44.65 -7.82 -43.84
C GLU A 623 43.87 -7.66 -42.50
N ASN A 624 43.69 -6.44 -42.03
CA ASN A 624 43.01 -6.12 -40.78
C ASN A 624 41.58 -5.59 -40.95
N THR A 625 41.06 -5.50 -42.17
CA THR A 625 39.74 -4.91 -42.44
C THR A 625 38.61 -5.68 -41.80
N ASP A 626 38.63 -7.01 -41.85
CA ASP A 626 37.65 -7.86 -41.22
C ASP A 626 37.57 -7.66 -39.67
N ILE A 627 38.76 -7.55 -39.04
CA ILE A 627 38.85 -7.33 -37.59
C ILE A 627 38.29 -5.93 -37.25
N MET A 628 38.61 -4.92 -38.04
CA MET A 628 38.11 -3.56 -37.84
C MET A 628 36.62 -3.46 -38.03
N CYS A 629 36.04 -4.06 -39.07
CA CYS A 629 34.59 -4.06 -39.32
C CYS A 629 33.83 -4.71 -38.16
N LYS A 630 34.29 -5.88 -37.67
CA LYS A 630 33.71 -6.57 -36.50
C LYS A 630 33.81 -5.72 -35.24
N GLN A 631 34.96 -5.06 -35.04
CA GLN A 631 35.17 -4.21 -33.87
C GLN A 631 34.26 -2.97 -33.90
N LEU A 632 34.16 -2.28 -35.02
CA LEU A 632 33.28 -1.11 -35.16
C LEU A 632 31.81 -1.47 -35.03
N TYR A 633 31.39 -2.63 -35.53
CA TYR A 633 30.04 -3.13 -35.35
C TYR A 633 29.72 -3.37 -33.88
N ASP A 634 30.57 -4.12 -33.17
CA ASP A 634 30.34 -4.43 -31.77
C ASP A 634 30.42 -3.17 -30.88
N LEU A 635 31.29 -2.21 -31.17
CA LEU A 635 31.32 -0.92 -30.50
C LEU A 635 30.01 -0.13 -30.70
N ALA A 636 29.46 -0.16 -31.93
CA ALA A 636 28.16 0.44 -32.21
C ALA A 636 27.02 -0.26 -31.42
N VAL A 637 27.04 -1.60 -31.37
CA VAL A 637 26.06 -2.37 -30.61
C VAL A 637 26.17 -2.08 -29.11
N ILE A 638 27.38 -2.10 -28.52
CA ILE A 638 27.59 -1.82 -27.08
C ILE A 638 27.07 -0.44 -26.69
N SER A 639 27.17 0.55 -27.55
CA SER A 639 26.64 1.90 -27.26
C SER A 639 25.10 1.96 -27.31
N HIS A 640 24.44 0.94 -27.88
CA HIS A 640 22.99 0.85 -28.02
C HIS A 640 22.37 -0.12 -27.02
N THR A 641 22.95 -1.33 -26.89
CA THR A 641 22.45 -2.41 -26.02
C THR A 641 23.61 -3.31 -25.56
N PRO A 642 23.50 -3.99 -24.40
CA PRO A 642 24.53 -4.93 -23.97
C PRO A 642 24.71 -6.08 -24.97
N LEU A 643 25.96 -6.48 -25.22
CA LEU A 643 26.26 -7.67 -26.00
C LEU A 643 25.81 -8.93 -25.25
N ASN A 644 25.34 -9.93 -25.99
CA ASN A 644 25.12 -11.25 -25.43
C ASN A 644 26.47 -11.88 -24.98
N PRO A 645 26.48 -12.92 -24.11
CA PRO A 645 27.71 -13.50 -23.55
C PRO A 645 28.71 -13.97 -24.61
N GLU A 646 28.24 -14.57 -25.71
CA GLU A 646 29.09 -15.08 -26.79
C GLU A 646 29.76 -13.92 -27.56
N SER A 647 28.96 -12.92 -27.93
CA SER A 647 29.45 -11.71 -28.62
C SER A 647 30.41 -10.91 -27.74
N MET A 648 30.16 -10.84 -26.42
CA MET A 648 31.05 -10.18 -25.47
C MET A 648 32.41 -10.89 -25.40
N THR A 649 32.43 -12.23 -25.36
CA THR A 649 33.65 -13.00 -25.34
C THR A 649 34.46 -12.77 -26.62
N ALA A 650 33.83 -12.84 -27.80
CA ALA A 650 34.45 -12.59 -29.09
C ALA A 650 34.98 -11.14 -29.20
N PHE A 651 34.26 -10.15 -28.67
CA PHE A 651 34.67 -8.77 -28.60
C PHE A 651 35.96 -8.58 -27.78
N ILE A 652 36.03 -9.23 -26.60
CA ILE A 652 37.20 -9.16 -25.71
C ILE A 652 38.42 -9.80 -26.38
N GLU A 653 38.26 -11.01 -26.95
CA GLU A 653 39.34 -11.70 -27.67
C GLU A 653 39.87 -10.87 -28.83
N ARG A 654 39.00 -10.29 -29.64
CA ARG A 654 39.35 -9.44 -30.74
C ARG A 654 40.01 -8.13 -30.30
N SER A 655 39.55 -7.53 -29.21
CA SER A 655 40.18 -6.33 -28.63
C SER A 655 41.62 -6.62 -28.18
N ASN A 656 41.89 -7.77 -27.54
CA ASN A 656 43.23 -8.18 -27.17
C ASN A 656 44.13 -8.38 -28.42
N LYS A 657 43.60 -9.04 -29.45
CA LYS A 657 44.32 -9.20 -30.70
C LYS A 657 44.69 -7.88 -31.38
N ILE A 658 43.81 -6.89 -31.34
CA ILE A 658 44.10 -5.53 -31.88
C ILE A 658 45.24 -4.87 -31.09
N LEU A 659 45.25 -5.00 -29.76
CA LEU A 659 46.32 -4.51 -28.90
C LEU A 659 47.66 -5.22 -29.16
N GLU A 660 47.67 -6.53 -29.42
CA GLU A 660 48.85 -7.28 -29.84
C GLU A 660 49.42 -6.73 -31.16
N ILE A 661 48.57 -6.56 -32.18
CA ILE A 661 48.98 -5.99 -33.48
C ILE A 661 49.60 -4.58 -33.32
N LEU A 662 49.06 -3.78 -32.40
CA LEU A 662 49.58 -2.43 -32.11
C LEU A 662 50.93 -2.49 -31.33
N SER A 663 51.15 -3.51 -30.54
CA SER A 663 52.39 -3.70 -29.75
C SER A 663 53.58 -4.21 -30.60
N GLU A 664 53.30 -4.85 -31.73
CA GLU A 664 54.30 -5.37 -32.66
C GLU A 664 54.81 -4.30 -33.67
N LYS A 665 54.18 -3.12 -33.70
CA LYS A 665 54.59 -1.96 -34.51
C LYS A 665 55.43 -0.97 -33.69
#